data_2e8f3cfdd24a4de15ca6e7c203b03bf7
#
_entry.id   2e8f3cfdd24a4de15ca6e7c203b03bf7
#
_cell.length_a   1.000
_cell.length_b   1.000
_cell.length_c   1.000
_cell.angle_alpha   90.00
_cell.angle_beta   90.00
_cell.angle_gamma   90.00
#
_symmetry.space_group_name_H-M   'P 1'
#
loop_
_entity.id
_entity.type
_entity.pdbx_description
1 polymer ?
#
loop_
_entity_poly.entity_id
_entity_poly.type
_entity_poly.pdbx_seq_one_letter_code
_entity_poly.pdbx_strand_id
1 'polypeptide(L)'
;MKISKISVLLMSLLLAAGSAFSQDKRTMETRVADLLAQLPANDLKYTDKLMGDILALGEEGLNLVCSQIIPAGTGDDTRARFAVESLSRFLSQKGRETEKSLWEKICIGFATGQKDNGVRDFFMKQLQIIGGEATVEALKTYLADREMCSPALAAILSAGGKKAETALAESLSNRELPCPAAVMNALAVMKSQLAVNDYIVWAQDVDVNTRGAALNALAHSASPLAYPVLAKAAKDVLYRWDVAGASSAFLNYAENIGRIGDLKTMDRITKLFMAKCKDKLTVQNKSQALKTYVSFHGTDAAKVLLKAAENDDRTYRNAAYQASMAIPGNAMVPQWIAYFPKARAEAKPEIINMLGITADPAALPIITASLSDPGQKVRAEAAAALAAVKGAEAAPALIEYLGNSTDPADLDAAKAALMSVSGNPEIALLKPLLKNGSPSAVRSAVELIAWNMDSGNFSEVLPLTASSDEGVKDAAFRALPALAGNGDQDDLIRLLESASDKDNIANLQDALANAALLTSDPEKRSGTILKALKESSSKEKLIPVLAKTGGREALNTVLKEFENGGPAMRDVCFAALSSWLDHTASSALYQICASGNKTYEDPAFRGYVRQIRTAPLTDEQKLLLYRKIMPYALSAGRKNQIISEIGRLKTYQSLFFVANYLDDPETSAEAASAAMKIALPSSDSRTGMYGILVREILEKSAPKLSGPESEYNREMVNKYLAGMNAGEGFRPMFNGRDLSGWQGLGENPVARARMRRVDLERKQAEANVLVPANWSVKDGCIVFNGKGNNLCSVTEYGDFELLVDWKITKDGDSGIYLRGTPQVQIWDTSRTDVGAQVGSGGLYNNQVNPSKPLKVADNPVGDWNTFRIMMTGEKVSVWLNGELVVDNVTMENYWDRKIPIFPKGLVELQAHGTDLAFRDIYIREI
;
A
#
# COMPACT_ATOMS: atom_id res chain seq x y z
N MET A 1 8.26 -81.20 -1.95
CA MET A 1 8.95 -80.73 -0.78
C MET A 1 8.18 -79.54 -0.22
N LYS A 2 7.43 -79.73 0.87
CA LYS A 2 6.64 -78.67 1.57
C LYS A 2 7.59 -78.01 2.60
N ILE A 3 8.04 -76.79 2.31
CA ILE A 3 8.66 -75.95 3.31
C ILE A 3 7.53 -75.17 3.93
N SER A 4 7.44 -75.34 5.27
CA SER A 4 6.29 -75.00 6.06
C SER A 4 6.06 -73.45 6.11
N LYS A 5 4.80 -73.08 5.94
CA LYS A 5 4.29 -71.68 6.12
C LYS A 5 4.58 -71.08 7.54
N ILE A 6 5.05 -71.86 8.45
CA ILE A 6 5.37 -71.46 9.83
C ILE A 6 6.73 -70.74 9.94
N SER A 7 7.73 -71.09 9.07
CA SER A 7 9.03 -70.38 9.08
C SER A 7 8.99 -69.01 8.44
N VAL A 8 8.04 -68.74 7.53
CA VAL A 8 7.83 -67.38 6.95
C VAL A 8 7.07 -66.49 7.91
N LEU A 9 6.18 -67.04 8.75
CA LEU A 9 5.43 -66.27 9.74
C LEU A 9 6.33 -65.87 10.94
N LEU A 10 7.30 -66.71 11.32
CA LEU A 10 8.27 -66.38 12.37
C LEU A 10 9.33 -65.36 11.90
N MET A 11 9.68 -65.38 10.61
CA MET A 11 10.62 -64.42 10.03
C MET A 11 9.96 -63.04 9.79
N SER A 12 8.65 -62.98 9.51
CA SER A 12 7.90 -61.74 9.47
C SER A 12 7.57 -61.13 10.84
N LEU A 13 7.43 -61.96 11.89
CA LEU A 13 7.31 -61.49 13.28
C LEU A 13 8.63 -60.99 13.88
N LEU A 14 9.78 -61.51 13.42
CA LEU A 14 11.10 -61.03 13.83
C LEU A 14 11.55 -59.78 13.06
N LEU A 15 11.01 -59.56 11.88
CA LEU A 15 11.20 -58.28 11.17
C LEU A 15 10.24 -57.14 11.62
N ALA A 16 9.12 -57.52 12.22
CA ALA A 16 8.21 -56.55 12.84
C ALA A 16 8.60 -56.15 14.30
N ALA A 17 9.48 -56.92 14.94
CA ALA A 17 10.04 -56.57 16.25
C ALA A 17 11.33 -55.76 16.22
N GLY A 18 11.83 -55.43 14.98
CA GLY A 18 13.07 -54.70 14.74
C GLY A 18 12.91 -53.22 14.42
N SER A 19 11.69 -52.67 14.38
CA SER A 19 11.47 -51.23 14.50
C SER A 19 11.60 -50.86 15.99
N ALA A 20 12.84 -50.97 16.52
CA ALA A 20 13.20 -50.32 17.76
C ALA A 20 12.85 -48.84 17.58
N PHE A 21 11.82 -48.40 18.23
CA PHE A 21 11.66 -46.97 18.56
C PHE A 21 13.03 -46.55 19.14
N SER A 22 13.78 -45.80 18.42
CA SER A 22 14.93 -45.05 18.96
C SER A 22 14.31 -44.16 20.03
N GLN A 23 14.38 -44.64 21.28
CA GLN A 23 13.92 -43.84 22.40
C GLN A 23 14.77 -42.56 22.36
N ASP A 24 14.14 -41.46 22.09
CA ASP A 24 14.79 -40.14 22.13
C ASP A 24 15.40 -39.99 23.53
N LYS A 25 16.74 -39.99 23.60
CA LYS A 25 17.49 -39.95 24.85
C LYS A 25 17.59 -38.55 25.47
N ARG A 26 17.01 -37.54 24.74
CA ARG A 26 17.00 -36.17 25.26
C ARG A 26 16.02 -36.05 26.45
N THR A 27 16.35 -35.22 27.41
CA THR A 27 15.43 -34.88 28.50
C THR A 27 14.23 -34.13 28.00
N MET A 28 13.12 -34.07 28.75
CA MET A 28 11.94 -33.34 28.38
C MET A 28 12.24 -31.86 28.18
N GLU A 29 13.08 -31.28 29.05
CA GLU A 29 13.53 -29.88 28.94
C GLU A 29 14.24 -29.61 27.60
N THR A 30 15.17 -30.52 27.19
CA THR A 30 15.86 -30.39 25.91
C THR A 30 14.90 -30.47 24.74
N ARG A 31 13.92 -31.39 24.76
CA ARG A 31 12.93 -31.53 23.70
C ARG A 31 12.03 -30.29 23.61
N VAL A 32 11.62 -29.72 24.73
CA VAL A 32 10.86 -28.46 24.77
C VAL A 32 11.70 -27.31 24.22
N ALA A 33 12.97 -27.17 24.62
CA ALA A 33 13.86 -26.11 24.13
C ALA A 33 14.09 -26.19 22.62
N ASP A 34 14.31 -27.41 22.08
CA ASP A 34 14.48 -27.64 20.64
C ASP A 34 13.26 -27.26 19.80
N LEU A 35 12.04 -27.51 20.32
CA LEU A 35 10.81 -27.13 19.64
C LEU A 35 10.57 -25.62 19.71
N LEU A 36 10.76 -25.02 20.87
CA LEU A 36 10.62 -23.57 21.05
C LEU A 36 11.65 -22.76 20.25
N ALA A 37 12.87 -23.32 20.03
CA ALA A 37 13.88 -22.67 19.21
C ALA A 37 13.45 -22.46 17.76
N GLN A 38 12.48 -23.25 17.27
CA GLN A 38 11.93 -23.14 15.89
C GLN A 38 10.80 -22.12 15.78
N LEU A 39 10.45 -21.43 16.86
CA LEU A 39 9.36 -20.45 16.90
C LEU A 39 9.91 -19.02 17.10
N PRO A 40 9.22 -17.99 16.59
CA PRO A 40 7.98 -18.05 15.78
C PRO A 40 8.22 -18.56 14.35
N ALA A 41 7.30 -19.36 13.82
CA ALA A 41 7.33 -19.82 12.44
C ALA A 41 6.45 -18.95 11.54
N ASN A 42 6.92 -18.67 10.31
CA ASN A 42 6.24 -17.80 9.36
C ASN A 42 5.21 -18.53 8.46
N ASP A 43 5.27 -19.86 8.38
CA ASP A 43 4.37 -20.69 7.60
C ASP A 43 3.35 -21.40 8.51
N LEU A 44 2.05 -21.26 8.20
CA LEU A 44 0.95 -21.86 8.97
C LEU A 44 1.02 -23.40 9.00
N LYS A 45 1.36 -24.06 7.89
CA LYS A 45 1.46 -25.53 7.84
C LYS A 45 2.61 -26.03 8.71
N TYR A 46 3.71 -25.29 8.72
CA TYR A 46 4.86 -25.63 9.55
C TYR A 46 4.54 -25.36 11.03
N THR A 47 3.84 -24.27 11.34
CA THR A 47 3.33 -23.99 12.68
C THR A 47 2.42 -25.12 13.19
N ASP A 48 1.46 -25.57 12.39
CA ASP A 48 0.55 -26.66 12.74
C ASP A 48 1.29 -27.98 13.01
N LYS A 49 2.34 -28.27 12.22
CA LYS A 49 3.22 -29.41 12.47
C LYS A 49 3.92 -29.29 13.82
N LEU A 50 4.53 -28.13 14.13
CA LEU A 50 5.19 -27.89 15.40
C LEU A 50 4.22 -27.96 16.58
N MET A 51 2.96 -27.52 16.43
CA MET A 51 1.92 -27.66 17.47
C MET A 51 1.58 -29.14 17.69
N GLY A 52 1.55 -29.95 16.65
CA GLY A 52 1.42 -31.40 16.77
C GLY A 52 2.58 -32.05 17.52
N ASP A 53 3.82 -31.63 17.22
CA ASP A 53 5.02 -32.12 17.90
C ASP A 53 5.08 -31.68 19.37
N ILE A 54 4.66 -30.43 19.69
CA ILE A 54 4.54 -29.94 21.08
C ILE A 54 3.46 -30.73 21.84
N LEU A 55 2.32 -30.99 21.21
CA LEU A 55 1.23 -31.77 21.80
C LEU A 55 1.67 -33.20 22.13
N ALA A 56 2.53 -33.79 21.27
CA ALA A 56 3.09 -35.13 21.44
C ALA A 56 4.06 -35.23 22.64
N LEU A 57 4.46 -34.09 23.26
CA LEU A 57 5.22 -34.08 24.50
C LEU A 57 4.38 -34.52 25.72
N GLY A 58 3.06 -34.57 25.57
CA GLY A 58 2.13 -34.94 26.65
C GLY A 58 2.01 -33.88 27.75
N GLU A 59 1.29 -34.22 28.85
CA GLU A 59 0.99 -33.26 29.91
C GLU A 59 2.25 -32.67 30.57
N GLU A 60 3.32 -33.45 30.75
CA GLU A 60 4.60 -32.98 31.31
C GLU A 60 5.27 -31.91 30.44
N GLY A 61 5.42 -32.17 29.14
CA GLY A 61 6.05 -31.20 28.20
C GLY A 61 5.22 -29.96 28.03
N LEU A 62 3.89 -30.07 27.95
CA LEU A 62 2.98 -28.92 27.88
C LEU A 62 3.09 -28.02 29.12
N ASN A 63 3.17 -28.62 30.33
CA ASN A 63 3.40 -27.86 31.55
C ASN A 63 4.78 -27.15 31.56
N LEU A 64 5.83 -27.78 31.01
CA LEU A 64 7.15 -27.14 30.86
C LEU A 64 7.10 -25.96 29.89
N VAL A 65 6.38 -26.06 28.76
CA VAL A 65 6.17 -24.91 27.84
C VAL A 65 5.46 -23.76 28.57
N CYS A 66 4.36 -24.05 29.27
CA CYS A 66 3.59 -23.04 30.01
C CYS A 66 4.39 -22.40 31.15
N SER A 67 5.27 -23.15 31.81
CA SER A 67 6.10 -22.64 32.93
C SER A 67 7.16 -21.61 32.49
N GLN A 68 7.44 -21.51 31.16
CA GLN A 68 8.33 -20.50 30.61
C GLN A 68 7.63 -19.14 30.37
N ILE A 69 6.32 -19.04 30.60
CA ILE A 69 5.63 -17.75 30.60
C ILE A 69 5.94 -17.02 31.90
N ILE A 70 6.55 -15.87 31.77
CA ILE A 70 7.06 -15.08 32.90
C ILE A 70 6.41 -13.69 32.97
N PRO A 71 6.47 -13.00 34.11
CA PRO A 71 5.98 -11.64 34.23
C PRO A 71 6.62 -10.68 33.23
N ALA A 72 5.87 -9.72 32.72
CA ALA A 72 6.35 -8.75 31.74
C ALA A 72 7.59 -7.99 32.28
N GLY A 73 8.61 -7.86 31.44
CA GLY A 73 9.85 -7.15 31.77
C GLY A 73 10.88 -7.96 32.59
N THR A 74 10.63 -9.23 32.90
CA THR A 74 11.57 -10.08 33.67
C THR A 74 12.45 -10.97 32.81
N GLY A 75 12.18 -11.04 31.48
CA GLY A 75 12.95 -11.83 30.51
C GLY A 75 12.23 -11.91 29.17
N ASP A 76 12.75 -12.78 28.28
CA ASP A 76 12.18 -13.04 26.96
C ASP A 76 11.43 -14.38 26.95
N ASP A 77 10.12 -14.32 26.90
CA ASP A 77 9.22 -15.47 26.79
C ASP A 77 8.45 -15.50 25.43
N THR A 78 8.91 -14.74 24.45
CA THR A 78 8.24 -14.57 23.14
C THR A 78 7.95 -15.92 22.48
N ARG A 79 8.89 -16.85 22.50
CA ARG A 79 8.74 -18.19 21.88
C ARG A 79 7.71 -19.04 22.61
N ALA A 80 7.71 -19.00 23.93
CA ALA A 80 6.74 -19.74 24.75
C ALA A 80 5.34 -19.17 24.58
N ARG A 81 5.17 -17.85 24.56
CA ARG A 81 3.89 -17.20 24.27
C ARG A 81 3.36 -17.59 22.90
N PHE A 82 4.21 -17.51 21.87
CA PHE A 82 3.81 -17.92 20.52
C PHE A 82 3.37 -19.38 20.46
N ALA A 83 4.10 -20.29 21.15
CA ALA A 83 3.72 -21.71 21.23
C ALA A 83 2.35 -21.90 21.88
N VAL A 84 2.13 -21.30 23.06
CA VAL A 84 0.88 -21.43 23.83
C VAL A 84 -0.31 -20.86 23.05
N GLU A 85 -0.18 -19.67 22.43
CA GLU A 85 -1.25 -19.08 21.61
C GLU A 85 -1.55 -19.90 20.35
N SER A 86 -0.50 -20.37 19.66
CA SER A 86 -0.65 -21.20 18.47
C SER A 86 -1.28 -22.55 18.80
N LEU A 87 -0.92 -23.15 19.95
CA LEU A 87 -1.49 -24.41 20.39
C LEU A 87 -2.98 -24.27 20.74
N SER A 88 -3.38 -23.17 21.41
CA SER A 88 -4.79 -22.89 21.70
C SER A 88 -5.61 -22.78 20.42
N ARG A 89 -5.11 -22.08 19.40
CA ARG A 89 -5.76 -21.98 18.09
C ARG A 89 -5.81 -23.33 17.35
N PHE A 90 -4.70 -24.07 17.38
CA PHE A 90 -4.62 -25.40 16.77
C PHE A 90 -5.64 -26.36 17.38
N LEU A 91 -5.81 -26.35 18.71
CA LEU A 91 -6.74 -27.20 19.45
C LEU A 91 -8.18 -26.73 19.41
N SER A 92 -8.46 -25.51 18.96
CA SER A 92 -9.83 -25.02 18.74
C SER A 92 -10.48 -25.59 17.49
N GLN A 93 -9.72 -26.28 16.62
CA GLN A 93 -10.23 -26.93 15.40
C GLN A 93 -11.09 -28.14 15.73
N LYS A 94 -12.05 -28.46 14.86
CA LYS A 94 -12.96 -29.63 15.02
C LYS A 94 -12.18 -30.96 15.03
N GLY A 95 -12.60 -31.88 15.87
CA GLY A 95 -12.04 -33.23 15.94
C GLY A 95 -10.86 -33.39 16.90
N ARG A 96 -10.64 -32.40 17.80
CA ARG A 96 -9.56 -32.39 18.82
C ARG A 96 -10.07 -32.27 20.24
N GLU A 97 -11.26 -32.75 20.50
CA GLU A 97 -11.98 -32.50 21.77
C GLU A 97 -11.23 -33.06 22.98
N THR A 98 -10.57 -34.21 22.85
CA THR A 98 -9.82 -34.83 23.96
C THR A 98 -8.58 -34.02 24.31
N GLU A 99 -7.79 -33.67 23.31
CA GLU A 99 -6.56 -32.85 23.45
C GLU A 99 -6.91 -31.44 23.97
N LYS A 100 -7.99 -30.87 23.46
CA LYS A 100 -8.54 -29.60 23.91
C LYS A 100 -8.88 -29.62 25.39
N SER A 101 -9.51 -30.71 25.89
CA SER A 101 -9.84 -30.86 27.31
C SER A 101 -8.61 -30.95 28.20
N LEU A 102 -7.56 -31.65 27.76
CA LEU A 102 -6.28 -31.68 28.48
C LEU A 102 -5.64 -30.27 28.52
N TRP A 103 -5.65 -29.57 27.36
CA TRP A 103 -5.09 -28.23 27.28
C TRP A 103 -5.87 -27.20 28.11
N GLU A 104 -7.20 -27.30 28.14
CA GLU A 104 -8.06 -26.52 29.04
C GLU A 104 -7.65 -26.72 30.51
N LYS A 105 -7.48 -27.97 30.97
CA LYS A 105 -7.04 -28.30 32.32
C LYS A 105 -5.72 -27.64 32.66
N ILE A 106 -4.73 -27.71 31.76
CA ILE A 106 -3.42 -27.11 31.97
C ILE A 106 -3.52 -25.57 32.03
N CYS A 107 -4.24 -24.95 31.11
CA CYS A 107 -4.45 -23.50 31.10
C CYS A 107 -5.19 -23.02 32.38
N ILE A 108 -6.18 -23.76 32.86
CA ILE A 108 -6.84 -23.48 34.14
C ILE A 108 -5.83 -23.53 35.31
N GLY A 109 -4.95 -24.55 35.33
CA GLY A 109 -3.91 -24.67 36.37
C GLY A 109 -3.00 -23.45 36.45
N PHE A 110 -2.58 -22.93 35.29
CA PHE A 110 -1.77 -21.72 35.23
C PHE A 110 -2.56 -20.43 35.45
N ALA A 111 -3.78 -20.34 34.97
CA ALA A 111 -4.66 -19.20 35.23
C ALA A 111 -5.00 -18.99 36.69
N THR A 112 -5.08 -20.08 37.45
CA THR A 112 -5.47 -20.04 38.87
C THR A 112 -4.30 -20.16 39.84
N GLY A 113 -3.22 -20.86 39.46
CA GLY A 113 -2.06 -21.17 40.29
C GLY A 113 -0.94 -20.14 40.30
N GLN A 114 -0.89 -19.21 39.36
CA GLN A 114 0.14 -18.19 39.29
C GLN A 114 -0.09 -17.04 40.27
N LYS A 115 1.01 -16.37 40.67
CA LYS A 115 0.94 -15.17 41.51
C LYS A 115 0.83 -13.89 40.74
N ASP A 116 1.45 -13.83 39.58
CA ASP A 116 1.45 -12.64 38.69
C ASP A 116 0.16 -12.53 37.88
N ASN A 117 -0.51 -11.38 37.96
CA ASN A 117 -1.78 -11.16 37.30
C ASN A 117 -1.64 -11.05 35.75
N GLY A 118 -0.48 -10.64 35.25
CA GLY A 118 -0.21 -10.61 33.82
C GLY A 118 -0.09 -12.01 33.21
N VAL A 119 0.52 -12.94 33.97
CA VAL A 119 0.58 -14.37 33.58
C VAL A 119 -0.80 -15.01 33.67
N ARG A 120 -1.58 -14.73 34.76
CA ARG A 120 -2.98 -15.19 34.87
C ARG A 120 -3.84 -14.74 33.69
N ASP A 121 -3.78 -13.43 33.36
CA ASP A 121 -4.53 -12.84 32.24
C ASP A 121 -4.15 -13.51 30.92
N PHE A 122 -2.86 -13.78 30.69
CA PHE A 122 -2.40 -14.48 29.49
C PHE A 122 -3.06 -15.85 29.34
N PHE A 123 -3.14 -16.66 30.43
CA PHE A 123 -3.78 -17.96 30.35
C PHE A 123 -5.31 -17.86 30.33
N MET A 124 -5.94 -16.88 30.96
CA MET A 124 -7.37 -16.61 30.81
C MET A 124 -7.73 -16.25 29.36
N LYS A 125 -6.84 -15.57 28.62
CA LYS A 125 -7.00 -15.32 27.17
C LYS A 125 -6.95 -16.62 26.35
N GLN A 126 -6.13 -17.59 26.75
CA GLN A 126 -6.15 -18.90 26.10
C GLN A 126 -7.49 -19.60 26.35
N LEU A 127 -8.01 -19.52 27.59
CA LEU A 127 -9.32 -20.07 27.93
C LEU A 127 -10.50 -19.42 27.20
N GLN A 128 -10.36 -18.20 26.73
CA GLN A 128 -11.34 -17.62 25.78
C GLN A 128 -11.43 -18.38 24.44
N ILE A 129 -10.34 -19.06 24.03
CA ILE A 129 -10.28 -19.79 22.76
C ILE A 129 -10.76 -21.23 22.94
N ILE A 130 -10.36 -21.87 24.07
CA ILE A 130 -10.54 -23.32 24.25
C ILE A 130 -11.41 -23.70 25.42
N GLY A 131 -11.79 -22.75 26.27
CA GLY A 131 -12.53 -23.05 27.53
C GLY A 131 -13.90 -23.63 27.30
N GLY A 132 -14.33 -24.39 28.28
CA GLY A 132 -15.65 -25.01 28.40
C GLY A 132 -16.21 -24.89 29.80
N GLU A 133 -17.03 -25.87 30.23
CA GLU A 133 -17.65 -25.83 31.54
C GLU A 133 -16.65 -25.87 32.71
N ALA A 134 -15.49 -26.54 32.55
CA ALA A 134 -14.43 -26.56 33.56
C ALA A 134 -13.83 -25.17 33.77
N THR A 135 -13.66 -24.38 32.69
CA THR A 135 -13.24 -22.99 32.78
C THR A 135 -14.20 -22.14 33.61
N VAL A 136 -15.52 -22.30 33.38
CA VAL A 136 -16.53 -21.56 34.16
C VAL A 136 -16.40 -21.85 35.66
N GLU A 137 -16.33 -23.13 36.05
CA GLU A 137 -16.21 -23.52 37.45
C GLU A 137 -14.90 -23.00 38.11
N ALA A 138 -13.80 -23.02 37.37
CA ALA A 138 -12.51 -22.56 37.88
C ALA A 138 -12.42 -21.04 38.02
N LEU A 139 -13.07 -20.28 37.10
CA LEU A 139 -12.89 -18.83 37.03
C LEU A 139 -14.01 -18.00 37.68
N LYS A 140 -15.19 -18.61 38.01
CA LYS A 140 -16.32 -17.87 38.61
C LYS A 140 -15.97 -17.08 39.88
N THR A 141 -15.03 -17.57 40.73
CA THR A 141 -14.58 -16.88 41.96
C THR A 141 -13.77 -15.61 41.64
N TYR A 142 -13.10 -15.56 40.47
CA TYR A 142 -12.33 -14.38 40.02
C TYR A 142 -13.21 -13.22 39.54
N LEU A 143 -14.52 -13.43 39.37
CA LEU A 143 -15.47 -12.33 39.14
C LEU A 143 -15.51 -11.33 40.31
N ALA A 144 -15.19 -11.77 41.54
CA ALA A 144 -15.07 -10.90 42.70
C ALA A 144 -13.69 -10.24 42.88
N ASP A 145 -12.70 -10.59 42.04
CA ASP A 145 -11.36 -10.01 42.07
C ASP A 145 -11.28 -8.75 41.18
N ARG A 146 -10.80 -7.65 41.74
CA ARG A 146 -10.80 -6.35 41.09
C ARG A 146 -9.95 -6.30 39.79
N GLU A 147 -8.84 -7.04 39.77
CA GLU A 147 -7.92 -7.04 38.61
C GLU A 147 -8.28 -8.16 37.61
N MET A 148 -8.81 -9.27 38.09
CA MET A 148 -9.10 -10.45 37.28
C MET A 148 -10.56 -10.58 36.85
N CYS A 149 -11.47 -9.72 37.33
CA CYS A 149 -12.90 -9.76 36.96
C CYS A 149 -13.10 -9.75 35.42
N SER A 150 -12.47 -8.82 34.73
CA SER A 150 -12.64 -8.67 33.27
C SER A 150 -12.06 -9.84 32.46
N PRO A 151 -10.81 -10.32 32.72
CA PRO A 151 -10.29 -11.51 32.04
C PRO A 151 -11.11 -12.77 32.32
N ALA A 152 -11.54 -12.99 33.57
CA ALA A 152 -12.36 -14.13 33.96
C ALA A 152 -13.73 -14.09 33.28
N LEU A 153 -14.39 -12.93 33.28
CA LEU A 153 -15.66 -12.71 32.58
C LEU A 153 -15.56 -13.05 31.09
N ALA A 154 -14.51 -12.57 30.42
CA ALA A 154 -14.31 -12.83 29.02
C ALA A 154 -14.14 -14.32 28.70
N ALA A 155 -13.42 -15.06 29.53
CA ALA A 155 -13.25 -16.50 29.41
C ALA A 155 -14.56 -17.26 29.70
N ILE A 156 -15.30 -16.90 30.74
CA ILE A 156 -16.60 -17.48 31.08
C ILE A 156 -17.63 -17.24 29.98
N LEU A 157 -17.69 -16.02 29.46
CA LEU A 157 -18.61 -15.67 28.37
C LEU A 157 -18.30 -16.47 27.10
N SER A 158 -17.01 -16.61 26.75
CA SER A 158 -16.60 -17.40 25.60
C SER A 158 -16.85 -18.90 25.77
N ALA A 159 -16.71 -19.45 26.96
CA ALA A 159 -17.06 -20.83 27.27
C ALA A 159 -18.58 -21.08 27.07
N GLY A 160 -19.41 -20.09 27.38
CA GLY A 160 -20.83 -20.09 27.07
C GLY A 160 -21.63 -21.15 27.84
N GLY A 161 -22.82 -21.42 27.33
CA GLY A 161 -23.71 -22.44 27.89
C GLY A 161 -24.42 -22.02 29.21
N LYS A 162 -25.27 -22.93 29.73
CA LYS A 162 -26.12 -22.66 30.89
C LYS A 162 -25.31 -22.41 32.18
N LYS A 163 -24.17 -23.09 32.32
CA LYS A 163 -23.30 -22.89 33.51
C LYS A 163 -22.71 -21.49 33.56
N ALA A 164 -22.26 -20.99 32.41
CA ALA A 164 -21.74 -19.63 32.30
C ALA A 164 -22.82 -18.60 32.63
N GLU A 165 -24.02 -18.75 32.04
CA GLU A 165 -25.17 -17.90 32.33
C GLU A 165 -25.49 -17.88 33.82
N THR A 166 -25.57 -19.06 34.48
CA THR A 166 -25.85 -19.17 35.90
C THR A 166 -24.77 -18.51 36.76
N ALA A 167 -23.49 -18.80 36.49
CA ALA A 167 -22.37 -18.22 37.25
C ALA A 167 -22.32 -16.70 37.17
N LEU A 168 -22.57 -16.16 35.99
CA LEU A 168 -22.63 -14.71 35.76
C LEU A 168 -23.87 -14.09 36.44
N ALA A 169 -25.03 -14.74 36.36
CA ALA A 169 -26.26 -14.26 37.03
C ALA A 169 -26.10 -14.24 38.54
N GLU A 170 -25.58 -15.31 39.16
CA GLU A 170 -25.33 -15.40 40.58
C GLU A 170 -24.36 -14.30 41.07
N SER A 171 -23.35 -13.94 40.30
CA SER A 171 -22.37 -12.92 40.66
C SER A 171 -22.99 -11.53 40.88
N LEU A 172 -24.10 -11.21 40.20
CA LEU A 172 -24.78 -9.92 40.30
C LEU A 172 -25.48 -9.66 41.62
N SER A 173 -25.72 -10.69 42.44
CA SER A 173 -26.25 -10.52 43.80
C SER A 173 -25.23 -9.82 44.71
N ASN A 174 -23.92 -9.91 44.39
CA ASN A 174 -22.87 -9.19 45.08
C ASN A 174 -22.82 -7.72 44.67
N ARG A 175 -23.19 -6.81 45.58
CA ARG A 175 -23.20 -5.34 45.31
C ARG A 175 -21.82 -4.71 45.28
N GLU A 176 -20.79 -5.41 45.70
CA GLU A 176 -19.40 -4.97 45.62
C GLU A 176 -18.68 -5.61 44.42
N LEU A 177 -19.43 -6.19 43.49
CA LEU A 177 -18.85 -6.77 42.26
C LEU A 177 -18.01 -5.70 41.49
N PRO A 178 -16.74 -5.98 41.18
CA PRO A 178 -15.84 -4.98 40.56
C PRO A 178 -16.21 -4.58 39.13
N CYS A 179 -16.89 -5.46 38.40
CA CYS A 179 -17.23 -5.23 36.99
C CYS A 179 -18.71 -5.49 36.64
N PRO A 180 -19.69 -4.90 37.40
CA PRO A 180 -21.11 -5.23 37.22
C PRO A 180 -21.63 -4.88 35.84
N ALA A 181 -21.23 -3.76 35.27
CA ALA A 181 -21.62 -3.34 33.91
C ALA A 181 -21.20 -4.36 32.87
N ALA A 182 -19.99 -4.89 32.95
CA ALA A 182 -19.48 -5.89 32.02
C ALA A 182 -20.23 -7.22 32.13
N VAL A 183 -20.52 -7.68 33.36
CA VAL A 183 -21.30 -8.89 33.60
C VAL A 183 -22.74 -8.75 33.08
N MET A 184 -23.39 -7.62 33.32
CA MET A 184 -24.74 -7.35 32.79
C MET A 184 -24.77 -7.29 31.26
N ASN A 185 -23.77 -6.72 30.64
CA ASN A 185 -23.66 -6.72 29.17
C ASN A 185 -23.42 -8.14 28.62
N ALA A 186 -22.64 -8.98 29.30
CA ALA A 186 -22.46 -10.37 28.91
C ALA A 186 -23.79 -11.14 29.00
N LEU A 187 -24.53 -10.98 30.07
CA LEU A 187 -25.86 -11.59 30.26
C LEU A 187 -26.88 -11.03 29.27
N ALA A 188 -26.80 -9.76 28.86
CA ALA A 188 -27.62 -9.19 27.80
C ALA A 188 -27.38 -9.88 26.46
N VAL A 189 -26.11 -10.15 26.08
CA VAL A 189 -25.77 -10.95 24.89
C VAL A 189 -26.37 -12.35 24.96
N MET A 190 -26.36 -12.98 26.15
CA MET A 190 -26.96 -14.28 26.37
C MET A 190 -28.51 -14.22 26.46
N LYS A 191 -29.11 -13.04 26.47
CA LYS A 191 -30.55 -12.77 26.67
C LYS A 191 -31.07 -13.40 27.96
N SER A 192 -30.28 -13.40 29.00
CA SER A 192 -30.56 -14.08 30.27
C SER A 192 -31.72 -13.45 30.99
N GLN A 193 -32.63 -14.32 31.50
CA GLN A 193 -33.71 -13.95 32.39
C GLN A 193 -33.41 -14.29 33.85
N LEU A 194 -32.28 -14.93 34.17
CA LEU A 194 -31.97 -15.43 35.48
C LEU A 194 -31.75 -14.31 36.50
N ALA A 195 -31.23 -13.17 36.07
CA ALA A 195 -30.86 -12.05 36.96
C ALA A 195 -31.77 -10.81 36.81
N VAL A 196 -33.01 -10.96 36.32
CA VAL A 196 -33.92 -9.83 36.09
C VAL A 196 -34.14 -8.96 37.32
N ASN A 197 -34.30 -9.57 38.49
CA ASN A 197 -34.45 -8.82 39.74
C ASN A 197 -33.19 -8.02 40.11
N ASP A 198 -32.02 -8.57 39.84
CA ASP A 198 -30.75 -7.85 40.05
C ASP A 198 -30.60 -6.70 39.07
N TYR A 199 -30.91 -6.90 37.77
CA TYR A 199 -30.92 -5.81 36.80
C TYR A 199 -31.84 -4.65 37.24
N ILE A 200 -33.04 -4.95 37.81
CA ILE A 200 -33.95 -3.91 38.33
C ILE A 200 -33.29 -3.08 39.42
N VAL A 201 -32.54 -3.71 40.32
CA VAL A 201 -31.84 -3.00 41.39
C VAL A 201 -30.64 -2.24 40.87
N TRP A 202 -29.81 -2.84 39.97
CA TRP A 202 -28.66 -2.16 39.31
C TRP A 202 -29.10 -1.02 38.39
N ALA A 203 -30.33 -1.03 37.85
CA ALA A 203 -30.88 0.07 37.04
C ALA A 203 -31.09 1.37 37.84
N GLN A 204 -30.89 1.34 39.17
CA GLN A 204 -30.93 2.53 40.06
C GLN A 204 -29.56 2.97 40.52
N ASP A 205 -28.50 2.36 40.03
CA ASP A 205 -27.12 2.67 40.40
C ASP A 205 -26.74 4.12 40.13
N VAL A 206 -25.86 4.67 40.96
CA VAL A 206 -25.38 6.05 40.81
C VAL A 206 -24.42 6.15 39.61
N ASP A 207 -23.62 5.11 39.37
CA ASP A 207 -22.75 5.07 38.16
C ASP A 207 -23.59 4.91 36.90
N VAL A 208 -23.43 5.85 36.00
CA VAL A 208 -24.20 5.91 34.75
C VAL A 208 -23.95 4.72 33.84
N ASN A 209 -22.74 4.18 33.81
CA ASN A 209 -22.37 3.06 32.96
C ASN A 209 -23.01 1.76 33.48
N THR A 210 -22.96 1.55 34.80
CA THR A 210 -23.60 0.43 35.47
C THR A 210 -25.12 0.48 35.28
N ARG A 211 -25.72 1.65 35.51
CA ARG A 211 -27.16 1.87 35.25
C ARG A 211 -27.54 1.59 33.79
N GLY A 212 -26.72 2.06 32.82
CA GLY A 212 -26.93 1.81 31.39
C GLY A 212 -26.86 0.34 31.01
N ALA A 213 -25.87 -0.40 31.55
CA ALA A 213 -25.74 -1.83 31.36
C ALA A 213 -26.95 -2.60 31.92
N ALA A 214 -27.46 -2.19 33.08
CA ALA A 214 -28.66 -2.79 33.68
C ALA A 214 -29.92 -2.56 32.82
N LEU A 215 -30.13 -1.34 32.33
CA LEU A 215 -31.23 -1.03 31.41
C LEU A 215 -31.13 -1.84 30.09
N ASN A 216 -29.90 -1.98 29.55
CA ASN A 216 -29.64 -2.82 28.40
C ASN A 216 -29.94 -4.30 28.66
N ALA A 217 -29.51 -4.84 29.79
CA ALA A 217 -29.80 -6.22 30.19
C ALA A 217 -31.32 -6.48 30.38
N LEU A 218 -32.02 -5.55 31.01
CA LEU A 218 -33.48 -5.57 31.11
C LEU A 218 -34.14 -5.61 29.73
N ALA A 219 -33.64 -4.80 28.79
CA ALA A 219 -34.20 -4.76 27.44
C ALA A 219 -34.01 -6.10 26.68
N HIS A 220 -32.85 -6.74 26.86
CA HIS A 220 -32.54 -8.01 26.17
C HIS A 220 -33.19 -9.23 26.84
N SER A 221 -33.50 -9.15 28.14
CA SER A 221 -34.19 -10.23 28.85
C SER A 221 -35.63 -10.50 28.35
N ALA A 222 -36.21 -9.48 27.67
CA ALA A 222 -37.63 -9.50 27.25
C ALA A 222 -38.60 -9.93 28.38
N SER A 223 -38.24 -9.76 29.66
CA SER A 223 -39.08 -10.09 30.80
C SER A 223 -40.19 -9.06 30.99
N PRO A 224 -41.43 -9.46 31.30
CA PRO A 224 -42.52 -8.52 31.62
C PRO A 224 -42.19 -7.60 32.82
N LEU A 225 -41.34 -8.05 33.75
CA LEU A 225 -40.88 -7.27 34.89
C LEU A 225 -40.01 -6.07 34.51
N ALA A 226 -39.40 -6.08 33.31
CA ALA A 226 -38.56 -4.97 32.79
C ALA A 226 -39.40 -3.76 32.37
N TYR A 227 -40.66 -3.99 31.91
CA TYR A 227 -41.49 -2.91 31.35
C TYR A 227 -41.63 -1.67 32.27
N PRO A 228 -42.04 -1.79 33.54
CA PRO A 228 -42.26 -0.62 34.39
C PRO A 228 -40.96 0.16 34.64
N VAL A 229 -39.83 -0.51 34.74
CA VAL A 229 -38.51 0.09 35.02
C VAL A 229 -38.04 0.87 33.76
N LEU A 230 -38.08 0.24 32.59
CA LEU A 230 -37.68 0.86 31.34
C LEU A 230 -38.61 2.00 30.94
N ALA A 231 -39.92 1.84 31.16
CA ALA A 231 -40.90 2.89 30.88
C ALA A 231 -40.69 4.12 31.79
N LYS A 232 -40.35 3.91 33.06
CA LYS A 232 -40.03 5.01 34.02
C LYS A 232 -38.72 5.68 33.57
N ALA A 233 -37.67 4.92 33.33
CA ALA A 233 -36.36 5.48 32.90
C ALA A 233 -36.47 6.31 31.62
N ALA A 234 -37.16 5.82 30.59
CA ALA A 234 -37.35 6.57 29.34
C ALA A 234 -38.21 7.83 29.55
N LYS A 235 -39.21 7.80 30.41
CA LYS A 235 -40.04 8.95 30.78
C LYS A 235 -39.24 10.03 31.52
N ASP A 236 -38.38 9.62 32.47
CA ASP A 236 -37.57 10.51 33.30
C ASP A 236 -36.59 11.35 32.43
N VAL A 237 -36.09 10.79 31.32
CA VAL A 237 -35.27 11.51 30.34
C VAL A 237 -36.11 12.14 29.19
N LEU A 238 -37.44 12.23 29.34
CA LEU A 238 -38.35 12.81 28.35
C LEU A 238 -38.27 12.17 26.98
N TYR A 239 -37.99 10.88 26.90
CA TYR A 239 -37.77 10.11 25.64
C TYR A 239 -36.62 10.62 24.77
N ARG A 240 -35.71 11.39 25.37
CA ARG A 240 -34.49 11.90 24.70
C ARG A 240 -33.36 10.91 24.77
N TRP A 241 -32.29 11.20 24.07
CA TRP A 241 -31.02 10.53 24.29
C TRP A 241 -30.42 10.91 25.65
N ASP A 242 -29.88 9.92 26.33
CA ASP A 242 -29.10 10.09 27.56
C ASP A 242 -27.93 9.11 27.60
N VAL A 243 -26.97 9.36 28.47
CA VAL A 243 -25.74 8.55 28.57
C VAL A 243 -26.04 7.11 29.00
N ALA A 244 -27.03 6.90 29.86
CA ALA A 244 -27.44 5.57 30.28
C ALA A 244 -28.28 4.82 29.22
N GLY A 245 -28.68 5.49 28.17
CA GLY A 245 -29.42 4.89 27.05
C GLY A 245 -30.85 4.45 27.41
N ALA A 246 -31.50 5.14 28.33
CA ALA A 246 -32.82 4.76 28.83
C ALA A 246 -33.90 4.64 27.74
N SER A 247 -33.97 5.62 26.83
CA SER A 247 -34.90 5.58 25.71
C SER A 247 -34.58 4.47 24.72
N SER A 248 -33.32 4.28 24.40
CA SER A 248 -32.86 3.20 23.51
C SER A 248 -33.14 1.81 24.10
N ALA A 249 -32.90 1.63 25.39
CA ALA A 249 -33.18 0.36 26.07
C ALA A 249 -34.68 0.02 26.01
N PHE A 250 -35.56 1.03 26.18
CA PHE A 250 -37.00 0.79 26.10
C PHE A 250 -37.49 0.44 24.70
N LEU A 251 -36.87 1.03 23.65
CA LEU A 251 -37.14 0.67 22.27
C LEU A 251 -36.56 -0.72 21.89
N ASN A 252 -35.36 -1.06 22.38
CA ASN A 252 -34.79 -2.41 22.22
C ASN A 252 -35.66 -3.48 22.94
N TYR A 253 -36.20 -3.14 24.09
CA TYR A 253 -37.18 -4.02 24.78
C TYR A 253 -38.42 -4.21 23.91
N ALA A 254 -38.97 -3.15 23.29
CA ALA A 254 -40.08 -3.28 22.37
C ALA A 254 -39.81 -4.26 21.25
N GLU A 255 -38.60 -4.20 20.65
CA GLU A 255 -38.18 -5.12 19.60
C GLU A 255 -38.08 -6.57 20.14
N ASN A 256 -37.40 -6.75 21.27
CA ASN A 256 -37.19 -8.08 21.85
C ASN A 256 -38.50 -8.73 22.31
N ILE A 257 -39.42 -7.96 22.90
CA ILE A 257 -40.73 -8.47 23.34
C ILE A 257 -41.60 -8.83 22.12
N GLY A 258 -41.51 -8.07 21.03
CA GLY A 258 -42.16 -8.38 19.77
C GLY A 258 -41.69 -9.70 19.16
N ARG A 259 -40.36 -9.95 19.22
CA ARG A 259 -39.76 -11.22 18.73
C ARG A 259 -40.22 -12.45 19.47
N ILE A 260 -40.58 -12.35 20.75
CA ILE A 260 -41.15 -13.45 21.52
C ILE A 260 -42.68 -13.52 21.40
N GLY A 261 -43.32 -12.68 20.57
CA GLY A 261 -44.74 -12.75 20.20
C GLY A 261 -45.67 -11.78 20.92
N ASP A 262 -45.21 -10.99 21.91
CA ASP A 262 -46.04 -9.99 22.57
C ASP A 262 -46.12 -8.69 21.76
N LEU A 263 -46.80 -8.76 20.62
CA LEU A 263 -47.03 -7.62 19.72
C LEU A 263 -47.85 -6.50 20.40
N LYS A 264 -48.74 -6.85 21.40
CA LYS A 264 -49.55 -5.87 22.10
C LYS A 264 -48.70 -4.92 22.94
N THR A 265 -47.72 -5.41 23.65
CA THR A 265 -46.79 -4.60 24.43
C THR A 265 -45.84 -3.84 23.51
N MET A 266 -45.30 -4.47 22.48
CA MET A 266 -44.46 -3.81 21.44
C MET A 266 -45.21 -2.63 20.82
N ASP A 267 -46.45 -2.81 20.39
CA ASP A 267 -47.31 -1.78 19.84
C ASP A 267 -47.53 -0.61 20.81
N ARG A 268 -47.77 -0.90 22.07
CA ARG A 268 -47.96 0.12 23.10
C ARG A 268 -46.73 1.02 23.24
N ILE A 269 -45.52 0.43 23.23
CA ILE A 269 -44.26 1.16 23.37
C ILE A 269 -44.00 1.98 22.12
N THR A 270 -44.03 1.40 20.93
CA THR A 270 -43.73 2.07 19.69
C THR A 270 -44.70 3.22 19.42
N LYS A 271 -46.04 3.01 19.63
CA LYS A 271 -47.05 4.07 19.54
C LYS A 271 -46.84 5.18 20.55
N LEU A 272 -46.35 4.83 21.77
CA LEU A 272 -46.01 5.83 22.82
C LEU A 272 -44.89 6.76 22.32
N PHE A 273 -43.80 6.21 21.82
CA PHE A 273 -42.68 7.01 21.29
C PHE A 273 -43.12 7.86 20.10
N MET A 274 -43.87 7.28 19.13
CA MET A 274 -44.36 8.03 17.97
C MET A 274 -45.26 9.20 18.40
N ALA A 275 -46.00 9.07 19.49
CA ALA A 275 -46.91 10.13 19.98
C ALA A 275 -46.18 11.18 20.86
N LYS A 276 -45.16 10.77 21.68
CA LYS A 276 -44.49 11.65 22.64
C LYS A 276 -43.27 12.38 22.07
N CYS A 277 -42.58 11.78 21.09
CA CYS A 277 -41.41 12.40 20.45
C CYS A 277 -41.86 13.41 19.38
N LYS A 278 -41.77 14.70 19.70
CA LYS A 278 -42.30 15.79 18.86
C LYS A 278 -41.25 16.80 18.42
N ASP A 279 -40.03 16.78 18.97
CA ASP A 279 -38.98 17.73 18.73
C ASP A 279 -37.74 17.07 18.06
N LYS A 280 -36.79 17.94 17.63
CA LYS A 280 -35.55 17.49 16.96
C LYS A 280 -34.66 16.61 17.85
N LEU A 281 -34.73 16.72 19.19
CA LEU A 281 -33.96 15.91 20.12
C LEU A 281 -34.52 14.50 20.31
N THR A 282 -35.75 14.26 19.88
CA THR A 282 -36.47 13.00 20.04
C THR A 282 -36.78 12.31 18.71
N VAL A 283 -36.53 12.97 17.56
CA VAL A 283 -36.89 12.44 16.23
C VAL A 283 -36.23 11.09 15.90
N GLN A 284 -35.00 10.85 16.40
CA GLN A 284 -34.31 9.57 16.18
C GLN A 284 -35.06 8.43 16.87
N ASN A 285 -35.46 8.63 18.11
CA ASN A 285 -36.25 7.65 18.86
C ASN A 285 -37.65 7.43 18.27
N LYS A 286 -38.27 8.49 17.73
CA LYS A 286 -39.51 8.39 16.96
C LYS A 286 -39.33 7.55 15.70
N SER A 287 -38.22 7.77 15.00
CA SER A 287 -37.85 7.03 13.78
C SER A 287 -37.61 5.55 14.07
N GLN A 288 -36.87 5.24 15.15
CA GLN A 288 -36.65 3.87 15.58
C GLN A 288 -37.96 3.18 15.96
N ALA A 289 -38.83 3.84 16.69
CA ALA A 289 -40.15 3.32 17.04
C ALA A 289 -40.98 2.98 15.79
N LEU A 290 -40.94 3.84 14.77
CA LEU A 290 -41.62 3.59 13.49
C LEU A 290 -41.03 2.35 12.79
N LYS A 291 -39.68 2.28 12.69
CA LYS A 291 -38.99 1.15 12.05
C LYS A 291 -39.34 -0.17 12.75
N THR A 292 -39.26 -0.19 14.09
CA THR A 292 -39.68 -1.36 14.89
C THR A 292 -41.13 -1.73 14.64
N TYR A 293 -42.07 -0.76 14.67
CA TYR A 293 -43.48 -1.03 14.38
C TYR A 293 -43.69 -1.66 12.99
N VAL A 294 -43.04 -1.10 11.98
CA VAL A 294 -43.17 -1.55 10.58
C VAL A 294 -42.57 -2.94 10.38
N SER A 295 -41.45 -3.25 11.04
CA SER A 295 -40.78 -4.56 10.89
C SER A 295 -41.63 -5.74 11.37
N PHE A 296 -42.56 -5.49 12.28
CA PHE A 296 -43.48 -6.52 12.78
C PHE A 296 -44.83 -6.55 12.05
N HIS A 297 -45.26 -5.43 11.48
CA HIS A 297 -46.59 -5.32 10.85
C HIS A 297 -46.59 -5.35 9.30
N GLY A 298 -45.39 -5.15 8.68
CA GLY A 298 -45.25 -5.18 7.24
C GLY A 298 -46.21 -4.21 6.54
N THR A 299 -46.94 -4.71 5.58
CA THR A 299 -47.92 -3.92 4.80
C THR A 299 -49.11 -3.38 5.61
N ASP A 300 -49.46 -4.00 6.73
CA ASP A 300 -50.51 -3.51 7.61
C ASP A 300 -50.15 -2.15 8.27
N ALA A 301 -48.85 -1.81 8.28
CA ALA A 301 -48.37 -0.49 8.72
C ALA A 301 -48.58 0.62 7.68
N ALA A 302 -49.17 0.35 6.51
CA ALA A 302 -49.29 1.32 5.42
C ALA A 302 -49.84 2.69 5.86
N LYS A 303 -50.92 2.71 6.62
CA LYS A 303 -51.51 3.97 7.13
C LYS A 303 -50.55 4.77 8.02
N VAL A 304 -49.71 4.09 8.81
CA VAL A 304 -48.73 4.72 9.70
C VAL A 304 -47.57 5.27 8.89
N LEU A 305 -47.11 4.54 7.87
CA LEU A 305 -46.06 4.98 6.95
C LEU A 305 -46.45 6.20 6.14
N LEU A 306 -47.64 6.19 5.51
CA LEU A 306 -48.14 7.32 4.71
C LEU A 306 -48.34 8.56 5.61
N LYS A 307 -48.84 8.38 6.84
CA LYS A 307 -48.97 9.47 7.79
C LYS A 307 -47.63 10.02 8.24
N ALA A 308 -46.59 9.16 8.33
CA ALA A 308 -45.21 9.62 8.66
C ALA A 308 -44.63 10.50 7.54
N ALA A 309 -45.01 10.30 6.30
CA ALA A 309 -44.61 11.16 5.15
C ALA A 309 -45.23 12.57 5.16
N GLU A 310 -46.27 12.79 5.97
CA GLU A 310 -46.86 14.14 6.19
C GLU A 310 -46.08 14.96 7.23
N ASN A 311 -45.11 14.37 7.90
CA ASN A 311 -44.35 15.03 8.98
C ASN A 311 -43.43 16.14 8.43
N ASP A 312 -43.30 17.23 9.21
CA ASP A 312 -42.42 18.35 8.85
C ASP A 312 -40.95 17.96 8.90
N ASP A 313 -40.57 17.06 9.83
CA ASP A 313 -39.20 16.64 10.00
C ASP A 313 -38.80 15.63 8.91
N ARG A 314 -37.79 16.00 8.13
CA ARG A 314 -37.25 15.18 7.03
C ARG A 314 -36.67 13.85 7.54
N THR A 315 -36.05 13.85 8.74
CA THR A 315 -35.45 12.62 9.33
C THR A 315 -36.51 11.56 9.54
N TYR A 316 -37.70 11.99 10.04
CA TYR A 316 -38.81 11.07 10.29
C TYR A 316 -39.46 10.61 8.98
N ARG A 317 -39.59 11.48 7.98
CA ARG A 317 -40.10 11.07 6.64
C ARG A 317 -39.13 10.03 6.03
N ASN A 318 -37.83 10.29 6.04
CA ASN A 318 -36.82 9.33 5.54
C ASN A 318 -36.89 7.98 6.25
N ALA A 319 -37.12 7.97 7.56
CA ALA A 319 -37.31 6.73 8.32
C ALA A 319 -38.54 5.93 7.81
N ALA A 320 -39.61 6.62 7.41
CA ALA A 320 -40.78 5.95 6.83
C ALA A 320 -40.47 5.33 5.46
N TYR A 321 -39.72 6.02 4.60
CA TYR A 321 -39.30 5.49 3.29
C TYR A 321 -38.37 4.28 3.45
N GLN A 322 -37.38 4.37 4.32
CA GLN A 322 -36.46 3.26 4.61
C GLN A 322 -37.21 2.04 5.18
N ALA A 323 -38.13 2.28 6.14
CA ALA A 323 -38.91 1.20 6.71
C ALA A 323 -39.82 0.55 5.68
N SER A 324 -40.37 1.35 4.74
CA SER A 324 -41.19 0.88 3.61
C SER A 324 -40.39 -0.01 2.64
N MET A 325 -39.17 0.39 2.27
CA MET A 325 -38.28 -0.37 1.39
C MET A 325 -37.81 -1.67 2.04
N ALA A 326 -37.76 -1.73 3.36
CA ALA A 326 -37.40 -2.96 4.09
C ALA A 326 -38.52 -4.03 4.08
N ILE A 327 -39.72 -3.69 3.65
CA ILE A 327 -40.83 -4.64 3.48
C ILE A 327 -40.57 -5.47 2.21
N PRO A 328 -40.52 -6.82 2.28
CA PRO A 328 -40.16 -7.65 1.14
C PRO A 328 -41.11 -7.47 -0.09
N GLY A 329 -40.55 -7.64 -1.29
CA GLY A 329 -41.30 -7.69 -2.55
C GLY A 329 -41.88 -6.35 -2.99
N ASN A 330 -41.31 -5.22 -2.55
CA ASN A 330 -41.77 -3.86 -2.90
C ASN A 330 -43.28 -3.65 -2.62
N ALA A 331 -43.83 -4.39 -1.68
CA ALA A 331 -45.28 -4.50 -1.47
C ALA A 331 -45.96 -3.15 -1.14
N MET A 332 -45.19 -2.13 -0.77
CA MET A 332 -45.67 -0.78 -0.48
C MET A 332 -45.67 0.16 -1.70
N VAL A 333 -45.08 -0.21 -2.83
CA VAL A 333 -44.97 0.67 -4.01
C VAL A 333 -46.35 1.11 -4.52
N PRO A 334 -47.39 0.25 -4.69
CA PRO A 334 -48.71 0.69 -5.12
C PRO A 334 -49.35 1.74 -4.19
N GLN A 335 -49.17 1.64 -2.90
CA GLN A 335 -49.68 2.59 -1.92
C GLN A 335 -48.99 3.95 -2.02
N TRP A 336 -47.67 3.97 -2.26
CA TRP A 336 -46.91 5.21 -2.48
C TRP A 336 -47.28 5.89 -3.79
N ILE A 337 -47.49 5.12 -4.86
CA ILE A 337 -48.00 5.65 -6.16
C ILE A 337 -49.35 6.30 -5.97
N ALA A 338 -50.30 5.64 -5.28
CA ALA A 338 -51.62 6.19 -5.02
C ALA A 338 -51.59 7.43 -4.08
N TYR A 339 -50.60 7.52 -3.21
CA TYR A 339 -50.42 8.65 -2.27
C TYR A 339 -49.75 9.85 -2.90
N PHE A 340 -48.85 9.68 -3.85
CA PHE A 340 -47.99 10.73 -4.45
C PHE A 340 -48.75 12.00 -4.92
N PRO A 341 -49.93 11.91 -5.62
CA PRO A 341 -50.67 13.13 -6.04
C PRO A 341 -51.09 13.99 -4.85
N LYS A 342 -51.30 13.41 -3.68
CA LYS A 342 -51.75 14.06 -2.45
C LYS A 342 -50.59 14.47 -1.54
N ALA A 343 -49.39 14.03 -1.88
CA ALA A 343 -48.21 14.31 -1.06
C ALA A 343 -47.87 15.80 -1.03
N ARG A 344 -47.41 16.28 0.09
CA ARG A 344 -46.88 17.65 0.24
C ARG A 344 -45.67 17.88 -0.69
N ALA A 345 -45.42 19.13 -1.09
CA ALA A 345 -44.40 19.49 -2.06
C ALA A 345 -43.01 19.00 -1.68
N GLU A 346 -42.63 19.07 -0.37
CA GLU A 346 -41.35 18.65 0.13
C GLU A 346 -41.18 17.11 0.14
N ALA A 347 -42.25 16.35 0.24
CA ALA A 347 -42.24 14.90 0.27
C ALA A 347 -42.16 14.28 -1.13
N LYS A 348 -42.68 14.96 -2.15
CA LYS A 348 -42.74 14.45 -3.53
C LYS A 348 -41.37 14.03 -4.08
N PRO A 349 -40.28 14.86 -4.03
CA PRO A 349 -38.97 14.42 -4.51
C PRO A 349 -38.46 13.23 -3.71
N GLU A 350 -38.70 13.18 -2.40
CA GLU A 350 -38.26 12.07 -1.54
C GLU A 350 -38.99 10.76 -1.91
N ILE A 351 -40.28 10.83 -2.26
CA ILE A 351 -41.07 9.67 -2.70
C ILE A 351 -40.57 9.18 -4.08
N ILE A 352 -40.33 10.07 -5.03
CA ILE A 352 -39.77 9.71 -6.34
C ILE A 352 -38.41 9.05 -6.19
N ASN A 353 -37.54 9.61 -5.35
CA ASN A 353 -36.24 9.01 -5.05
C ASN A 353 -36.39 7.59 -4.47
N MET A 354 -37.25 7.40 -3.48
CA MET A 354 -37.54 6.08 -2.91
C MET A 354 -38.07 5.11 -3.96
N LEU A 355 -39.00 5.53 -4.83
CA LEU A 355 -39.52 4.70 -5.92
C LEU A 355 -38.44 4.32 -6.93
N GLY A 356 -37.52 5.23 -7.23
CA GLY A 356 -36.32 4.94 -8.03
C GLY A 356 -35.42 3.88 -7.39
N ILE A 357 -35.16 3.98 -6.09
CA ILE A 357 -34.35 3.01 -5.34
C ILE A 357 -34.97 1.62 -5.32
N THR A 358 -36.31 1.52 -5.24
CA THR A 358 -37.01 0.22 -5.29
C THR A 358 -36.87 -0.46 -6.64
N ALA A 359 -36.59 0.29 -7.71
CA ALA A 359 -36.47 -0.19 -9.09
C ALA A 359 -37.71 -0.99 -9.57
N ASP A 360 -38.89 -0.69 -9.02
CA ASP A 360 -40.12 -1.39 -9.37
C ASP A 360 -40.72 -0.82 -10.66
N PRO A 361 -40.92 -1.65 -11.71
CA PRO A 361 -41.50 -1.19 -12.97
C PRO A 361 -42.89 -0.52 -12.85
N ALA A 362 -43.66 -0.89 -11.81
CA ALA A 362 -44.99 -0.25 -11.56
C ALA A 362 -44.86 1.25 -11.28
N ALA A 363 -43.68 1.74 -10.84
CA ALA A 363 -43.47 3.16 -10.59
C ALA A 363 -43.14 3.97 -11.87
N LEU A 364 -42.81 3.32 -12.99
CA LEU A 364 -42.39 4.00 -14.22
C LEU A 364 -43.38 5.07 -14.72
N PRO A 365 -44.70 4.84 -14.77
CA PRO A 365 -45.60 5.88 -15.26
C PRO A 365 -45.53 7.17 -14.45
N ILE A 366 -45.46 7.08 -13.14
CA ILE A 366 -45.41 8.26 -12.27
C ILE A 366 -44.06 8.95 -12.27
N ILE A 367 -42.96 8.15 -12.34
CA ILE A 367 -41.59 8.67 -12.48
C ILE A 367 -41.45 9.44 -13.79
N THR A 368 -41.90 8.87 -14.92
CA THR A 368 -41.85 9.53 -16.24
C THR A 368 -42.67 10.79 -16.27
N ALA A 369 -43.92 10.77 -15.76
CA ALA A 369 -44.75 11.96 -15.67
C ALA A 369 -44.12 13.06 -14.78
N SER A 370 -43.35 12.68 -13.79
CA SER A 370 -42.68 13.62 -12.88
C SER A 370 -41.53 14.40 -13.51
N LEU A 371 -41.02 14.01 -14.70
CA LEU A 371 -40.08 14.84 -15.47
C LEU A 371 -40.66 16.19 -15.88
N SER A 372 -41.99 16.34 -15.87
CA SER A 372 -42.73 17.59 -16.17
C SER A 372 -43.38 18.20 -14.92
N ASP A 373 -43.06 17.76 -13.71
CA ASP A 373 -43.62 18.33 -12.47
C ASP A 373 -43.22 19.80 -12.33
N PRO A 374 -44.11 20.68 -11.84
CA PRO A 374 -43.77 22.08 -11.57
C PRO A 374 -42.59 22.29 -10.64
N GLY A 375 -42.36 21.35 -9.73
CA GLY A 375 -41.28 21.42 -8.77
C GLY A 375 -39.94 20.93 -9.34
N GLN A 376 -38.96 21.81 -9.49
CA GLN A 376 -37.62 21.48 -10.03
C GLN A 376 -36.98 20.26 -9.33
N LYS A 377 -37.03 20.17 -8.02
CA LYS A 377 -36.51 19.02 -7.27
C LYS A 377 -37.19 17.69 -7.60
N VAL A 378 -38.49 17.73 -7.95
CA VAL A 378 -39.24 16.53 -8.37
C VAL A 378 -38.73 16.07 -9.73
N ARG A 379 -38.55 17.02 -10.67
CA ARG A 379 -38.01 16.71 -12.00
C ARG A 379 -36.61 16.11 -11.93
N ALA A 380 -35.72 16.69 -11.12
CA ALA A 380 -34.35 16.20 -10.93
C ALA A 380 -34.31 14.77 -10.35
N GLU A 381 -35.11 14.51 -9.32
CA GLU A 381 -35.22 13.15 -8.75
C GLU A 381 -35.88 12.17 -9.73
N ALA A 382 -36.81 12.65 -10.56
CA ALA A 382 -37.46 11.82 -11.58
C ALA A 382 -36.47 11.37 -12.67
N ALA A 383 -35.54 12.25 -13.08
CA ALA A 383 -34.48 11.90 -14.03
C ALA A 383 -33.56 10.80 -13.45
N ALA A 384 -33.13 10.95 -12.21
CA ALA A 384 -32.32 9.96 -11.52
C ALA A 384 -33.07 8.62 -11.31
N ALA A 385 -34.34 8.70 -10.89
CA ALA A 385 -35.19 7.52 -10.69
C ALA A 385 -35.47 6.78 -12.00
N LEU A 386 -35.70 7.50 -13.10
CA LEU A 386 -35.89 6.88 -14.41
C LEU A 386 -34.66 6.12 -14.88
N ALA A 387 -33.49 6.71 -14.71
CA ALA A 387 -32.21 6.06 -14.97
C ALA A 387 -32.03 4.78 -14.13
N ALA A 388 -32.33 4.85 -12.84
CA ALA A 388 -32.21 3.72 -11.94
C ALA A 388 -33.14 2.55 -12.30
N VAL A 389 -34.36 2.83 -12.73
CA VAL A 389 -35.39 1.80 -13.03
C VAL A 389 -35.24 1.22 -14.44
N LYS A 390 -34.91 2.05 -15.45
CA LYS A 390 -34.82 1.63 -16.86
C LYS A 390 -33.39 1.34 -17.36
N GLY A 391 -32.39 1.80 -16.66
CA GLY A 391 -31.01 1.72 -17.17
C GLY A 391 -30.88 2.46 -18.52
N ALA A 392 -30.17 1.87 -19.48
CA ALA A 392 -29.89 2.45 -20.79
C ALA A 392 -31.18 2.79 -21.57
N GLU A 393 -32.27 2.07 -21.39
CA GLU A 393 -33.57 2.37 -22.02
C GLU A 393 -34.19 3.71 -21.60
N ALA A 394 -33.65 4.35 -20.54
CA ALA A 394 -34.06 5.68 -20.13
C ALA A 394 -33.53 6.79 -21.06
N ALA A 395 -32.45 6.53 -21.81
CA ALA A 395 -31.71 7.55 -22.56
C ALA A 395 -32.58 8.40 -23.50
N PRO A 396 -33.48 7.85 -24.31
CA PRO A 396 -34.35 8.69 -25.18
C PRO A 396 -35.18 9.72 -24.40
N ALA A 397 -35.80 9.31 -23.29
CA ALA A 397 -36.65 10.23 -22.49
C ALA A 397 -35.80 11.27 -21.73
N LEU A 398 -34.59 10.87 -21.28
CA LEU A 398 -33.66 11.79 -20.62
C LEU A 398 -33.06 12.80 -21.61
N ILE A 399 -32.81 12.40 -22.85
CA ILE A 399 -32.33 13.29 -23.92
C ILE A 399 -33.44 14.29 -24.32
N GLU A 400 -34.67 13.83 -24.40
CA GLU A 400 -35.83 14.71 -24.61
C GLU A 400 -35.98 15.72 -23.45
N TYR A 401 -35.86 15.25 -22.22
CA TYR A 401 -35.85 16.12 -21.03
C TYR A 401 -34.70 17.14 -21.06
N LEU A 402 -33.48 16.71 -21.41
CA LEU A 402 -32.32 17.59 -21.62
C LEU A 402 -32.61 18.66 -22.69
N GLY A 403 -33.13 18.24 -23.85
CA GLY A 403 -33.37 19.12 -24.99
C GLY A 403 -34.45 20.21 -24.72
N ASN A 404 -35.41 19.88 -23.91
CA ASN A 404 -36.53 20.79 -23.53
C ASN A 404 -36.22 21.65 -22.28
N SER A 405 -35.12 21.35 -21.55
CA SER A 405 -34.77 22.07 -20.35
C SER A 405 -33.98 23.35 -20.63
N THR A 406 -34.35 24.42 -19.89
CA THR A 406 -33.61 25.67 -19.88
C THR A 406 -33.03 26.02 -18.50
N ASP A 407 -33.54 25.37 -17.46
CA ASP A 407 -33.10 25.51 -16.09
C ASP A 407 -31.75 24.77 -15.93
N PRO A 408 -30.67 25.44 -15.45
CA PRO A 408 -29.38 24.81 -15.26
C PRO A 408 -29.43 23.57 -14.37
N ALA A 409 -30.26 23.56 -13.33
CA ALA A 409 -30.36 22.41 -12.42
C ALA A 409 -31.06 21.20 -13.09
N ASP A 410 -31.98 21.43 -14.03
CA ASP A 410 -32.57 20.35 -14.82
C ASP A 410 -31.58 19.78 -15.85
N LEU A 411 -30.80 20.65 -16.49
CA LEU A 411 -29.70 20.24 -17.39
C LEU A 411 -28.67 19.40 -16.66
N ASP A 412 -28.28 19.80 -15.46
CA ASP A 412 -27.33 19.05 -14.64
C ASP A 412 -27.90 17.69 -14.18
N ALA A 413 -29.19 17.66 -13.80
CA ALA A 413 -29.85 16.42 -13.42
C ALA A 413 -29.97 15.44 -14.61
N ALA A 414 -30.32 15.95 -15.79
CA ALA A 414 -30.38 15.16 -17.02
C ALA A 414 -29.01 14.60 -17.41
N LYS A 415 -27.93 15.43 -17.34
CA LYS A 415 -26.56 14.99 -17.58
C LYS A 415 -26.15 13.89 -16.62
N ALA A 416 -26.34 14.11 -15.31
CA ALA A 416 -26.00 13.12 -14.30
C ALA A 416 -26.71 11.77 -14.52
N ALA A 417 -28.01 11.83 -14.86
CA ALA A 417 -28.78 10.63 -15.14
C ALA A 417 -28.31 9.92 -16.41
N LEU A 418 -28.02 10.64 -17.49
CA LEU A 418 -27.46 10.08 -18.72
C LEU A 418 -26.07 9.47 -18.50
N MET A 419 -25.19 10.13 -17.78
CA MET A 419 -23.84 9.61 -17.42
C MET A 419 -23.91 8.28 -16.66
N SER A 420 -24.97 8.07 -15.88
CA SER A 420 -25.14 6.84 -15.10
C SER A 420 -25.55 5.61 -15.90
N VAL A 421 -26.13 5.80 -17.11
CA VAL A 421 -26.77 4.73 -17.87
C VAL A 421 -26.32 4.62 -19.33
N SER A 422 -25.61 5.63 -19.86
CA SER A 422 -25.31 5.71 -21.29
C SER A 422 -23.94 5.08 -21.61
N GLY A 423 -23.91 4.35 -22.73
CA GLY A 423 -22.69 3.96 -23.47
C GLY A 423 -22.71 4.60 -24.87
N ASN A 424 -21.86 4.10 -25.78
CA ASN A 424 -21.75 4.66 -27.14
C ASN A 424 -23.07 4.70 -27.91
N PRO A 425 -23.97 3.68 -27.87
CA PRO A 425 -25.24 3.73 -28.57
C PRO A 425 -26.15 4.87 -28.09
N GLU A 426 -26.23 5.07 -26.79
CA GLU A 426 -27.11 6.08 -26.17
C GLU A 426 -26.55 7.49 -26.42
N ILE A 427 -25.22 7.67 -26.33
CA ILE A 427 -24.55 8.94 -26.62
C ILE A 427 -24.75 9.36 -28.09
N ALA A 428 -24.80 8.42 -29.03
CA ALA A 428 -25.09 8.70 -30.43
C ALA A 428 -26.46 9.36 -30.63
N LEU A 429 -27.44 9.14 -29.74
CA LEU A 429 -28.77 9.78 -29.78
C LEU A 429 -28.73 11.29 -29.49
N LEU A 430 -27.60 11.82 -28.96
CA LEU A 430 -27.39 13.26 -28.71
C LEU A 430 -27.08 14.06 -29.99
N LYS A 431 -26.66 13.42 -31.11
CA LYS A 431 -26.23 14.11 -32.34
C LYS A 431 -27.31 15.05 -32.90
N PRO A 432 -28.62 14.74 -32.89
CA PRO A 432 -29.65 15.68 -33.32
C PRO A 432 -29.69 16.98 -32.50
N LEU A 433 -29.36 16.91 -31.19
CA LEU A 433 -29.33 18.11 -30.34
C LEU A 433 -28.21 19.07 -30.73
N LEU A 434 -27.07 18.57 -31.24
CA LEU A 434 -25.95 19.42 -31.70
C LEU A 434 -26.36 20.37 -32.82
N LYS A 435 -27.37 20.01 -33.63
CA LYS A 435 -27.85 20.79 -34.78
C LYS A 435 -29.05 21.66 -34.48
N ASN A 436 -29.94 21.17 -33.64
CA ASN A 436 -31.28 21.75 -33.46
C ASN A 436 -31.60 22.13 -32.00
N GLY A 437 -30.71 21.90 -31.08
CA GLY A 437 -30.91 22.19 -29.64
C GLY A 437 -30.79 23.68 -29.30
N SER A 438 -31.32 24.06 -28.15
CA SER A 438 -31.00 25.36 -27.56
C SER A 438 -29.48 25.41 -27.21
N PRO A 439 -28.83 26.60 -27.14
CA PRO A 439 -27.40 26.68 -26.79
C PRO A 439 -27.01 25.92 -25.52
N SER A 440 -27.85 25.96 -24.49
CA SER A 440 -27.61 25.22 -23.23
C SER A 440 -27.75 23.71 -23.41
N ALA A 441 -28.68 23.23 -24.23
CA ALA A 441 -28.82 21.81 -24.54
C ALA A 441 -27.66 21.31 -25.42
N VAL A 442 -27.23 22.12 -26.42
CA VAL A 442 -26.06 21.80 -27.27
C VAL A 442 -24.81 21.69 -26.41
N ARG A 443 -24.55 22.67 -25.51
CA ARG A 443 -23.41 22.62 -24.60
C ARG A 443 -23.42 21.34 -23.74
N SER A 444 -24.58 21.00 -23.14
CA SER A 444 -24.73 19.79 -22.33
C SER A 444 -24.53 18.52 -23.16
N ALA A 445 -24.97 18.49 -24.39
CA ALA A 445 -24.75 17.37 -25.31
C ALA A 445 -23.26 17.20 -25.66
N VAL A 446 -22.55 18.32 -25.94
CA VAL A 446 -21.11 18.32 -26.20
C VAL A 446 -20.33 17.79 -24.96
N GLU A 447 -20.72 18.24 -23.76
CA GLU A 447 -20.10 17.77 -22.51
C GLU A 447 -20.28 16.25 -22.28
N LEU A 448 -21.47 15.72 -22.58
CA LEU A 448 -21.77 14.27 -22.50
C LEU A 448 -21.01 13.46 -23.55
N ILE A 449 -20.90 13.95 -24.77
CA ILE A 449 -20.15 13.33 -25.86
C ILE A 449 -18.65 13.30 -25.50
N ALA A 450 -18.13 14.38 -24.94
CA ALA A 450 -16.73 14.45 -24.48
C ALA A 450 -16.49 13.49 -23.29
N TRP A 451 -17.43 13.40 -22.35
CA TRP A 451 -17.35 12.47 -21.22
C TRP A 451 -17.22 11.01 -21.68
N ASN A 452 -17.90 10.64 -22.77
CA ASN A 452 -17.86 9.27 -23.32
C ASN A 452 -16.54 8.93 -24.05
N MET A 453 -15.73 9.93 -24.40
CA MET A 453 -14.38 9.78 -25.00
C MET A 453 -14.35 8.94 -26.30
N ASP A 454 -15.41 8.89 -27.08
CA ASP A 454 -15.47 8.19 -28.37
C ASP A 454 -15.01 9.12 -29.50
N SER A 455 -13.85 8.84 -30.08
CA SER A 455 -13.25 9.61 -31.17
C SER A 455 -14.11 9.65 -32.45
N GLY A 456 -15.04 8.70 -32.64
CA GLY A 456 -16.00 8.72 -33.73
C GLY A 456 -16.97 9.94 -33.72
N ASN A 457 -16.94 10.72 -32.60
CA ASN A 457 -17.74 11.95 -32.51
C ASN A 457 -16.95 13.25 -32.74
N PHE A 458 -15.65 13.18 -33.02
CA PHE A 458 -14.82 14.36 -33.26
C PHE A 458 -15.37 15.23 -34.39
N SER A 459 -15.72 14.63 -35.54
CA SER A 459 -16.25 15.33 -36.72
C SER A 459 -17.60 16.03 -36.51
N GLU A 460 -18.39 15.56 -35.51
CA GLU A 460 -19.68 16.19 -35.16
C GLU A 460 -19.49 17.42 -34.26
N VAL A 461 -18.42 17.41 -33.41
CA VAL A 461 -18.15 18.49 -32.45
C VAL A 461 -17.24 19.58 -33.05
N LEU A 462 -16.31 19.23 -33.95
CA LEU A 462 -15.38 20.17 -34.57
C LEU A 462 -16.05 21.42 -35.17
N PRO A 463 -17.16 21.34 -35.93
CA PRO A 463 -17.83 22.54 -36.49
C PRO A 463 -18.35 23.51 -35.42
N LEU A 464 -18.61 23.04 -34.20
CA LEU A 464 -19.12 23.87 -33.11
C LEU A 464 -18.06 24.81 -32.52
N THR A 465 -16.76 24.59 -32.83
CA THR A 465 -15.69 25.55 -32.50
C THR A 465 -15.84 26.90 -33.22
N ALA A 466 -16.65 26.95 -34.27
CA ALA A 466 -17.06 28.18 -35.00
C ALA A 466 -18.44 28.71 -34.61
N SER A 467 -19.06 28.20 -33.54
CA SER A 467 -20.37 28.64 -33.06
C SER A 467 -20.36 30.13 -32.72
N SER A 468 -21.47 30.79 -33.04
CA SER A 468 -21.73 32.18 -32.60
C SER A 468 -22.07 32.31 -31.12
N ASP A 469 -22.49 31.21 -30.47
CA ASP A 469 -22.68 31.15 -29.00
C ASP A 469 -21.35 30.78 -28.33
N GLU A 470 -20.85 31.71 -27.53
CA GLU A 470 -19.53 31.52 -26.86
C GLU A 470 -19.52 30.31 -25.91
N GLY A 471 -20.63 30.02 -25.23
CA GLY A 471 -20.73 28.86 -24.33
C GLY A 471 -20.66 27.54 -25.09
N VAL A 472 -21.25 27.45 -26.26
CA VAL A 472 -21.15 26.27 -27.13
C VAL A 472 -19.76 26.14 -27.72
N LYS A 473 -19.17 27.25 -28.16
CA LYS A 473 -17.83 27.33 -28.71
C LYS A 473 -16.78 26.86 -27.67
N ASP A 474 -16.83 27.38 -26.46
CA ASP A 474 -15.96 26.99 -25.37
C ASP A 474 -16.12 25.52 -25.00
N ALA A 475 -17.37 25.01 -24.96
CA ALA A 475 -17.60 23.59 -24.69
C ALA A 475 -17.00 22.71 -25.81
N ALA A 476 -17.12 23.12 -27.08
CA ALA A 476 -16.53 22.41 -28.20
C ALA A 476 -15.00 22.33 -28.06
N PHE A 477 -14.29 23.47 -27.83
CA PHE A 477 -12.84 23.46 -27.63
C PHE A 477 -12.41 22.58 -26.45
N ARG A 478 -13.11 22.60 -25.32
CA ARG A 478 -12.83 21.73 -24.16
C ARG A 478 -13.10 20.26 -24.44
N ALA A 479 -13.99 19.94 -25.37
CA ALA A 479 -14.32 18.57 -25.73
C ALA A 479 -13.25 17.91 -26.63
N LEU A 480 -12.56 18.69 -27.49
CA LEU A 480 -11.61 18.16 -28.46
C LEU A 480 -10.53 17.25 -27.86
N PRO A 481 -9.91 17.56 -26.71
CA PRO A 481 -8.89 16.68 -26.12
C PRO A 481 -9.37 15.25 -25.83
N ALA A 482 -10.67 15.08 -25.52
CA ALA A 482 -11.25 13.79 -25.22
C ALA A 482 -11.71 13.02 -26.47
N LEU A 483 -11.93 13.73 -27.58
CA LEU A 483 -12.50 13.18 -28.80
C LEU A 483 -11.48 12.98 -29.93
N ALA A 484 -10.30 13.62 -29.84
CA ALA A 484 -9.32 13.63 -30.93
C ALA A 484 -8.75 12.22 -31.17
N GLY A 485 -8.93 11.72 -32.39
CA GLY A 485 -8.35 10.49 -32.92
C GLY A 485 -7.06 10.75 -33.69
N ASN A 486 -6.31 9.68 -33.98
CA ASN A 486 -5.03 9.78 -34.71
C ASN A 486 -5.19 10.42 -36.13
N GLY A 487 -6.35 10.25 -36.77
CA GLY A 487 -6.66 10.83 -38.09
C GLY A 487 -6.97 12.32 -38.08
N ASP A 488 -7.18 12.93 -36.90
CA ASP A 488 -7.69 14.32 -36.79
C ASP A 488 -6.56 15.35 -36.63
N GLN A 489 -5.28 14.91 -36.65
CA GLN A 489 -4.12 15.77 -36.40
C GLN A 489 -4.03 16.97 -37.35
N ASP A 490 -4.32 16.77 -38.64
CA ASP A 490 -4.23 17.85 -39.65
C ASP A 490 -5.30 18.93 -39.42
N ASP A 491 -6.52 18.55 -39.02
CA ASP A 491 -7.59 19.48 -38.65
C ASP A 491 -7.27 20.28 -37.39
N LEU A 492 -6.72 19.58 -36.36
CA LEU A 492 -6.27 20.22 -35.12
C LEU A 492 -5.12 21.20 -35.36
N ILE A 493 -4.15 20.88 -36.22
CA ILE A 493 -3.05 21.78 -36.59
C ILE A 493 -3.59 23.04 -37.24
N ARG A 494 -4.47 22.92 -38.25
CA ARG A 494 -5.08 24.08 -38.90
C ARG A 494 -5.83 24.98 -37.92
N LEU A 495 -6.58 24.39 -37.04
CA LEU A 495 -7.33 25.14 -36.03
C LEU A 495 -6.40 25.82 -35.03
N LEU A 496 -5.33 25.13 -34.58
CA LEU A 496 -4.33 25.64 -33.65
C LEU A 496 -3.57 26.85 -34.25
N GLU A 497 -3.21 26.79 -35.52
CA GLU A 497 -2.53 27.92 -36.20
C GLU A 497 -3.38 29.18 -36.22
N SER A 498 -4.70 29.03 -36.45
CA SER A 498 -5.63 30.15 -36.50
C SER A 498 -6.10 30.65 -35.11
N ALA A 499 -5.98 29.87 -34.08
CA ALA A 499 -6.44 30.20 -32.73
C ALA A 499 -5.63 31.35 -32.11
N SER A 500 -6.31 32.29 -31.44
CA SER A 500 -5.69 33.44 -30.75
C SER A 500 -5.95 33.45 -29.26
N ASP A 501 -7.04 32.80 -28.83
CA ASP A 501 -7.37 32.65 -27.40
C ASP A 501 -6.45 31.65 -26.72
N LYS A 502 -5.98 31.98 -25.49
CA LYS A 502 -5.01 31.15 -24.78
C LYS A 502 -5.57 29.80 -24.33
N ASP A 503 -6.83 29.79 -23.86
CA ASP A 503 -7.46 28.57 -23.36
C ASP A 503 -7.79 27.64 -24.52
N ASN A 504 -8.22 28.18 -25.66
CA ASN A 504 -8.45 27.42 -26.87
C ASN A 504 -7.14 26.84 -27.43
N ILE A 505 -6.04 27.61 -27.42
CA ILE A 505 -4.71 27.13 -27.80
C ILE A 505 -4.29 25.95 -26.90
N ALA A 506 -4.48 26.07 -25.60
CA ALA A 506 -4.14 25.00 -24.64
C ALA A 506 -4.96 23.73 -24.91
N ASN A 507 -6.27 23.86 -25.10
CA ASN A 507 -7.15 22.72 -25.43
C ASN A 507 -6.76 22.05 -26.74
N LEU A 508 -6.41 22.83 -27.78
CA LEU A 508 -5.97 22.30 -29.07
C LEU A 508 -4.60 21.61 -28.98
N GLN A 509 -3.69 22.15 -28.16
CA GLN A 509 -2.40 21.49 -27.90
C GLN A 509 -2.60 20.16 -27.20
N ASP A 510 -3.53 20.09 -26.24
CA ASP A 510 -3.88 18.84 -25.57
C ASP A 510 -4.54 17.84 -26.52
N ALA A 511 -5.49 18.30 -27.32
CA ALA A 511 -6.15 17.47 -28.33
C ALA A 511 -5.16 16.88 -29.34
N LEU A 512 -4.26 17.71 -29.87
CA LEU A 512 -3.23 17.28 -30.83
C LEU A 512 -2.23 16.30 -30.18
N ALA A 513 -1.84 16.55 -28.94
CA ALA A 513 -0.99 15.64 -28.19
C ALA A 513 -1.66 14.29 -27.94
N ASN A 514 -2.93 14.30 -27.48
CA ASN A 514 -3.69 13.08 -27.23
C ASN A 514 -3.86 12.26 -28.53
N ALA A 515 -4.20 12.92 -29.64
CA ALA A 515 -4.30 12.27 -30.95
C ALA A 515 -2.96 11.62 -31.38
N ALA A 516 -1.85 12.31 -31.19
CA ALA A 516 -0.52 11.80 -31.51
C ALA A 516 -0.09 10.63 -30.62
N LEU A 517 -0.45 10.67 -29.33
CA LEU A 517 -0.13 9.62 -28.36
C LEU A 517 -0.83 8.28 -28.66
N LEU A 518 -1.87 8.26 -29.47
CA LEU A 518 -2.51 7.03 -29.96
C LEU A 518 -1.57 6.24 -30.90
N THR A 519 -0.50 6.85 -31.42
CA THR A 519 0.53 6.16 -32.18
C THR A 519 1.40 5.34 -31.21
N SER A 520 1.42 4.02 -31.40
CA SER A 520 2.12 3.09 -30.49
C SER A 520 3.65 3.27 -30.45
N ASP A 521 4.25 3.62 -31.58
CA ASP A 521 5.71 3.86 -31.71
C ASP A 521 6.06 5.27 -31.21
N PRO A 522 6.76 5.41 -30.09
CA PRO A 522 7.12 6.71 -29.51
C PRO A 522 7.90 7.63 -30.47
N GLU A 523 8.74 7.06 -31.33
CA GLU A 523 9.55 7.83 -32.25
C GLU A 523 8.76 8.39 -33.44
N LYS A 524 7.55 7.86 -33.70
CA LYS A 524 6.66 8.31 -34.80
C LYS A 524 5.54 9.25 -34.35
N ARG A 525 5.30 9.36 -33.04
CA ARG A 525 4.19 10.17 -32.48
C ARG A 525 4.19 11.61 -32.97
N SER A 526 5.36 12.22 -33.04
CA SER A 526 5.53 13.63 -33.41
C SER A 526 5.62 13.88 -34.93
N GLY A 527 5.52 12.86 -35.77
CA GLY A 527 5.80 12.96 -37.20
C GLY A 527 4.98 14.01 -37.96
N THR A 528 3.66 14.03 -37.76
CA THR A 528 2.74 15.01 -38.37
C THR A 528 3.06 16.43 -37.86
N ILE A 529 3.30 16.56 -36.55
CA ILE A 529 3.60 17.85 -35.91
C ILE A 529 4.93 18.42 -36.40
N LEU A 530 5.96 17.57 -36.52
CA LEU A 530 7.28 17.95 -37.02
C LEU A 530 7.22 18.38 -38.49
N LYS A 531 6.38 17.75 -39.29
CA LYS A 531 6.12 18.18 -40.69
C LYS A 531 5.47 19.55 -40.68
N ALA A 532 4.40 19.75 -39.93
CA ALA A 532 3.71 21.04 -39.83
C ALA A 532 4.65 22.15 -39.31
N LEU A 533 5.50 21.87 -38.34
CA LEU A 533 6.44 22.84 -37.77
C LEU A 533 7.42 23.42 -38.78
N LYS A 534 7.82 22.65 -39.82
CA LYS A 534 8.70 23.12 -40.86
C LYS A 534 8.09 24.22 -41.76
N GLU A 535 6.76 24.16 -41.90
CA GLU A 535 6.01 25.05 -42.81
C GLU A 535 5.27 26.16 -42.04
N SER A 536 5.08 25.98 -40.75
CA SER A 536 4.29 26.89 -39.90
C SER A 536 4.99 28.20 -39.58
N SER A 537 4.23 29.30 -39.65
CA SER A 537 4.62 30.62 -39.14
C SER A 537 4.38 30.78 -37.65
N SER A 538 3.64 29.87 -37.02
CA SER A 538 3.25 29.87 -35.60
C SER A 538 3.91 28.73 -34.83
N LYS A 539 5.22 28.55 -34.99
CA LYS A 539 5.99 27.46 -34.35
C LYS A 539 5.84 27.43 -32.85
N GLU A 540 5.66 28.59 -32.21
CA GLU A 540 5.49 28.74 -30.76
C GLU A 540 4.24 28.00 -30.21
N LYS A 541 3.21 27.76 -31.09
CA LYS A 541 2.03 27.00 -30.70
C LYS A 541 2.24 25.47 -30.82
N LEU A 542 3.12 25.01 -31.69
CA LEU A 542 3.38 23.61 -31.98
C LEU A 542 4.46 23.01 -31.06
N ILE A 543 5.48 23.80 -30.65
CA ILE A 543 6.58 23.36 -29.80
C ILE A 543 6.08 22.73 -28.46
N PRO A 544 5.11 23.31 -27.72
CA PRO A 544 4.60 22.70 -26.49
C PRO A 544 3.98 21.31 -26.73
N VAL A 545 3.45 21.05 -27.91
CA VAL A 545 2.87 19.74 -28.25
C VAL A 545 3.97 18.68 -28.37
N LEU A 546 5.14 19.04 -28.95
CA LEU A 546 6.29 18.14 -29.02
C LEU A 546 6.75 17.66 -27.64
N ALA A 547 6.68 18.54 -26.63
CA ALA A 547 7.01 18.16 -25.24
C ALA A 547 6.05 17.12 -24.65
N LYS A 548 4.78 17.16 -25.07
CA LYS A 548 3.73 16.21 -24.61
C LYS A 548 3.77 14.88 -25.38
N THR A 549 4.29 14.86 -26.60
CA THR A 549 4.38 13.65 -27.43
C THR A 549 5.71 12.91 -27.30
N GLY A 550 6.78 13.63 -26.99
CA GLY A 550 8.13 13.06 -26.83
C GLY A 550 8.77 12.65 -28.16
N GLY A 551 9.79 11.80 -28.06
CA GLY A 551 10.56 11.27 -29.19
C GLY A 551 11.87 12.03 -29.46
N ARG A 552 12.87 11.31 -29.98
CA ARG A 552 14.23 11.83 -30.15
C ARG A 552 14.29 12.97 -31.19
N GLU A 553 13.59 12.82 -32.33
CA GLU A 553 13.56 13.85 -33.35
C GLU A 553 12.87 15.12 -32.87
N ALA A 554 11.79 14.98 -32.10
CA ALA A 554 11.10 16.09 -31.47
C ALA A 554 12.01 16.83 -30.49
N LEU A 555 12.72 16.11 -29.61
CA LEU A 555 13.66 16.69 -28.64
C LEU A 555 14.79 17.47 -29.37
N ASN A 556 15.42 16.86 -30.38
CA ASN A 556 16.46 17.51 -31.17
C ASN A 556 15.94 18.75 -31.89
N THR A 557 14.71 18.74 -32.36
CA THR A 557 14.09 19.90 -33.03
C THR A 557 13.87 21.05 -32.03
N VAL A 558 13.34 20.76 -30.83
CA VAL A 558 13.16 21.78 -29.79
C VAL A 558 14.49 22.35 -29.33
N LEU A 559 15.56 21.53 -29.22
CA LEU A 559 16.91 21.97 -28.88
C LEU A 559 17.47 22.92 -29.97
N LYS A 560 17.32 22.58 -31.23
CA LYS A 560 17.75 23.43 -32.37
C LYS A 560 17.02 24.76 -32.35
N GLU A 561 15.73 24.80 -32.12
CA GLU A 561 14.96 26.05 -32.02
C GLU A 561 15.33 26.84 -30.73
N PHE A 562 15.69 26.15 -29.62
CA PHE A 562 16.24 26.82 -28.43
C PHE A 562 17.57 27.51 -28.72
N GLU A 563 18.48 26.87 -29.44
CA GLU A 563 19.81 27.41 -29.74
C GLU A 563 19.75 28.59 -30.72
N ASN A 564 18.93 28.47 -31.76
CA ASN A 564 18.91 29.40 -32.90
C ASN A 564 17.79 30.43 -32.84
N GLY A 565 16.76 30.23 -32.00
CA GLY A 565 15.60 31.12 -31.90
C GLY A 565 15.88 32.45 -31.18
N GLY A 566 15.03 33.42 -31.40
CA GLY A 566 15.00 34.68 -30.64
C GLY A 566 14.54 34.45 -29.18
N PRO A 567 14.62 35.46 -28.29
CA PRO A 567 14.31 35.32 -26.88
C PRO A 567 12.96 34.66 -26.57
N ALA A 568 11.88 35.12 -27.24
CA ALA A 568 10.54 34.55 -27.03
C ALA A 568 10.47 33.07 -27.42
N MET A 569 11.13 32.66 -28.52
CA MET A 569 11.18 31.27 -28.95
C MET A 569 12.00 30.42 -27.97
N ARG A 570 13.09 30.95 -27.46
CA ARG A 570 13.90 30.29 -26.41
C ARG A 570 13.09 30.03 -25.18
N ASP A 571 12.27 30.98 -24.72
CA ASP A 571 11.38 30.80 -23.55
C ASP A 571 10.37 29.66 -23.79
N VAL A 572 9.76 29.61 -24.97
CA VAL A 572 8.83 28.54 -25.36
C VAL A 572 9.54 27.18 -25.40
N CYS A 573 10.70 27.10 -26.04
CA CYS A 573 11.48 25.88 -26.09
C CYS A 573 11.97 25.43 -24.72
N PHE A 574 12.41 26.34 -23.87
CA PHE A 574 12.81 26.03 -22.51
C PHE A 574 11.64 25.51 -21.66
N ALA A 575 10.48 26.12 -21.79
CA ALA A 575 9.25 25.63 -21.14
C ALA A 575 8.90 24.21 -21.59
N ALA A 576 9.03 23.94 -22.91
CA ALA A 576 8.84 22.61 -23.48
C ALA A 576 9.84 21.58 -22.92
N LEU A 577 11.14 21.89 -22.91
CA LEU A 577 12.18 21.03 -22.33
C LEU A 577 11.94 20.76 -20.85
N SER A 578 11.54 21.79 -20.11
CA SER A 578 11.24 21.69 -18.69
C SER A 578 10.00 20.83 -18.40
N SER A 579 9.01 20.79 -19.28
CA SER A 579 7.76 20.01 -19.15
C SER A 579 7.73 18.73 -19.99
N TRP A 580 8.89 18.29 -20.49
CA TRP A 580 8.99 17.12 -21.35
C TRP A 580 8.32 15.87 -20.76
N LEU A 581 7.69 15.07 -21.61
CA LEU A 581 6.87 13.91 -21.24
C LEU A 581 7.60 12.91 -20.31
N ASP A 582 8.89 12.73 -20.56
CA ASP A 582 9.74 11.80 -19.83
C ASP A 582 11.08 12.46 -19.43
N HIS A 583 12.01 11.66 -18.93
CA HIS A 583 13.32 12.17 -18.48
C HIS A 583 14.36 12.36 -19.60
N THR A 584 14.01 12.11 -20.86
CA THR A 584 14.99 12.21 -21.98
C THR A 584 15.51 13.63 -22.19
N ALA A 585 14.73 14.65 -21.86
CA ALA A 585 15.18 16.04 -21.90
C ALA A 585 16.11 16.42 -20.72
N SER A 586 16.31 15.55 -19.73
CA SER A 586 17.18 15.83 -18.57
C SER A 586 18.63 16.13 -19.02
N SER A 587 19.13 15.44 -20.04
CA SER A 587 20.46 15.71 -20.59
C SER A 587 20.59 17.15 -21.13
N ALA A 588 19.55 17.64 -21.81
CA ALA A 588 19.49 19.01 -22.30
C ALA A 588 19.46 20.04 -21.16
N LEU A 589 18.62 19.78 -20.15
CA LEU A 589 18.54 20.62 -18.94
C LEU A 589 19.88 20.65 -18.18
N TYR A 590 20.58 19.52 -18.10
CA TYR A 590 21.93 19.45 -17.56
C TYR A 590 22.91 20.34 -18.34
N GLN A 591 22.92 20.27 -19.68
CA GLN A 591 23.78 21.10 -20.53
C GLN A 591 23.47 22.59 -20.35
N ILE A 592 22.21 22.96 -20.24
CA ILE A 592 21.82 24.36 -19.94
C ILE A 592 22.36 24.80 -18.58
N CYS A 593 22.29 23.97 -17.54
CA CYS A 593 22.94 24.26 -16.25
C CYS A 593 24.45 24.44 -16.40
N ALA A 594 25.10 23.52 -17.11
CA ALA A 594 26.56 23.52 -17.30
C ALA A 594 27.07 24.69 -18.15
N SER A 595 26.22 25.27 -19.02
CA SER A 595 26.59 26.40 -19.86
C SER A 595 26.75 27.73 -19.11
N GLY A 596 26.28 27.80 -17.83
CA GLY A 596 26.30 29.02 -17.04
C GLY A 596 25.37 30.12 -17.53
N ASN A 597 24.37 29.80 -18.35
CA ASN A 597 23.35 30.74 -18.81
C ASN A 597 22.48 31.22 -17.66
N LYS A 598 22.76 32.42 -17.14
CA LYS A 598 22.09 32.97 -15.94
C LYS A 598 20.56 33.07 -16.03
N THR A 599 19.99 33.15 -17.22
CA THR A 599 18.55 33.24 -17.42
C THR A 599 17.89 31.89 -17.17
N TYR A 600 18.51 30.81 -17.61
CA TYR A 600 17.88 29.46 -17.58
C TYR A 600 18.51 28.49 -16.58
N GLU A 601 19.69 28.81 -16.01
CA GLU A 601 20.45 27.91 -15.14
C GLU A 601 19.63 27.41 -13.95
N ASP A 602 19.00 28.31 -13.18
CA ASP A 602 18.22 27.92 -12.00
C ASP A 602 16.92 27.15 -12.35
N PRO A 603 16.10 27.62 -13.34
CA PRO A 603 14.96 26.83 -13.79
C PRO A 603 15.37 25.47 -14.38
N ALA A 604 16.51 25.40 -15.12
CA ALA A 604 16.99 24.14 -15.69
C ALA A 604 17.42 23.15 -14.60
N PHE A 605 18.09 23.62 -13.55
CA PHE A 605 18.42 22.81 -12.37
C PHE A 605 17.16 22.21 -11.74
N ARG A 606 16.15 23.04 -11.48
CA ARG A 606 14.87 22.56 -10.92
C ARG A 606 14.14 21.59 -11.87
N GLY A 607 14.15 21.87 -13.16
CA GLY A 607 13.59 20.99 -14.19
C GLY A 607 14.27 19.63 -14.23
N TYR A 608 15.61 19.63 -14.19
CA TYR A 608 16.42 18.41 -14.13
C TYR A 608 16.06 17.55 -12.91
N VAL A 609 16.14 18.14 -11.72
CA VAL A 609 15.83 17.41 -10.46
C VAL A 609 14.42 16.84 -10.47
N ARG A 610 13.44 17.60 -10.99
CA ARG A 610 12.05 17.13 -11.10
C ARG A 610 11.94 15.94 -12.08
N GLN A 611 12.56 16.00 -13.24
CA GLN A 611 12.50 14.90 -14.22
C GLN A 611 13.15 13.63 -13.67
N ILE A 612 14.30 13.73 -13.01
CA ILE A 612 14.95 12.56 -12.40
C ILE A 612 14.07 11.96 -11.29
N ARG A 613 13.44 12.78 -10.46
CA ARG A 613 12.52 12.28 -9.40
C ARG A 613 11.41 11.39 -9.96
N THR A 614 10.78 11.81 -11.04
CA THR A 614 9.64 11.10 -11.66
C THR A 614 10.05 10.03 -12.67
N ALA A 615 11.32 9.97 -13.04
CA ALA A 615 11.82 9.01 -14.01
C ALA A 615 11.64 7.56 -13.53
N PRO A 616 11.25 6.62 -14.41
CA PRO A 616 11.16 5.19 -14.08
C PRO A 616 12.57 4.55 -14.14
N LEU A 617 13.49 5.10 -13.35
CA LEU A 617 14.87 4.67 -13.23
C LEU A 617 15.08 3.98 -11.87
N THR A 618 16.07 3.10 -11.80
CA THR A 618 16.49 2.47 -10.52
C THR A 618 17.05 3.52 -9.57
N ASP A 619 17.09 3.20 -8.28
CA ASP A 619 17.64 4.07 -7.25
C ASP A 619 19.15 4.37 -7.52
N GLU A 620 19.88 3.39 -8.02
CA GLU A 620 21.28 3.52 -8.41
C GLU A 620 21.44 4.50 -9.58
N GLN A 621 20.62 4.39 -10.62
CA GLN A 621 20.64 5.32 -11.75
C GLN A 621 20.28 6.74 -11.31
N LYS A 622 19.24 6.91 -10.49
CA LYS A 622 18.87 8.22 -9.94
C LYS A 622 19.99 8.82 -9.10
N LEU A 623 20.64 8.01 -8.27
CA LEU A 623 21.80 8.48 -7.48
C LEU A 623 22.91 9.02 -8.38
N LEU A 624 23.28 8.27 -9.42
CA LEU A 624 24.31 8.72 -10.38
C LEU A 624 23.96 10.06 -11.03
N LEU A 625 22.70 10.24 -11.44
CA LEU A 625 22.23 11.49 -12.06
C LEU A 625 22.18 12.65 -11.07
N TYR A 626 21.76 12.43 -9.80
CA TYR A 626 21.82 13.46 -8.77
C TYR A 626 23.27 13.84 -8.42
N ARG A 627 24.18 12.89 -8.40
CA ARG A 627 25.62 13.17 -8.22
C ARG A 627 26.21 13.96 -9.39
N LYS A 628 25.75 13.71 -10.62
CA LYS A 628 26.19 14.43 -11.84
C LYS A 628 25.83 15.91 -11.79
N ILE A 629 24.65 16.27 -11.27
CA ILE A 629 24.19 17.67 -11.18
C ILE A 629 24.66 18.39 -9.90
N MET A 630 25.09 17.67 -8.86
CA MET A 630 25.49 18.23 -7.56
C MET A 630 26.54 19.36 -7.67
N PRO A 631 27.57 19.32 -8.56
CA PRO A 631 28.53 20.43 -8.73
C PRO A 631 27.89 21.75 -9.15
N TYR A 632 26.69 21.72 -9.75
CA TYR A 632 25.92 22.90 -10.14
C TYR A 632 24.92 23.36 -9.08
N ALA A 633 24.87 22.70 -7.94
CA ALA A 633 24.11 23.13 -6.77
C ALA A 633 24.88 24.24 -6.02
N LEU A 634 24.93 25.45 -6.59
CA LEU A 634 25.74 26.57 -6.12
C LEU A 634 25.28 27.22 -4.79
N SER A 635 24.14 26.81 -4.25
CA SER A 635 23.60 27.29 -2.97
C SER A 635 23.26 26.12 -2.05
N ALA A 636 23.26 26.39 -0.74
CA ALA A 636 22.81 25.43 0.27
C ALA A 636 21.38 24.89 -0.03
N GLY A 637 20.47 25.74 -0.47
CA GLY A 637 19.11 25.34 -0.85
C GLY A 637 19.07 24.31 -1.98
N ARG A 638 19.89 24.49 -3.03
CA ARG A 638 20.00 23.53 -4.13
C ARG A 638 20.65 22.22 -3.69
N LYS A 639 21.72 22.27 -2.86
CA LYS A 639 22.34 21.08 -2.29
C LYS A 639 21.34 20.31 -1.44
N ASN A 640 20.63 20.98 -0.55
CA ASN A 640 19.60 20.39 0.30
C ASN A 640 18.47 19.76 -0.52
N GLN A 641 18.07 20.37 -1.62
CA GLN A 641 17.08 19.80 -2.53
C GLN A 641 17.55 18.44 -3.10
N ILE A 642 18.79 18.36 -3.58
CA ILE A 642 19.34 17.07 -4.09
C ILE A 642 19.46 16.05 -2.96
N ILE A 643 19.99 16.44 -1.79
CA ILE A 643 20.12 15.56 -0.62
C ILE A 643 18.77 15.00 -0.20
N SER A 644 17.74 15.85 -0.20
CA SER A 644 16.36 15.43 0.10
C SER A 644 15.81 14.39 -0.90
N GLU A 645 16.07 14.57 -2.19
CA GLU A 645 15.67 13.60 -3.21
C GLU A 645 16.46 12.29 -3.08
N ILE A 646 17.76 12.35 -2.79
CA ILE A 646 18.58 11.16 -2.50
C ILE A 646 18.07 10.43 -1.24
N GLY A 647 17.55 11.14 -0.25
CA GLY A 647 16.93 10.58 0.94
C GLY A 647 15.73 9.65 0.67
N ARG A 648 15.22 9.63 -0.55
CA ARG A 648 14.15 8.73 -0.99
C ARG A 648 14.66 7.41 -1.59
N LEU A 649 15.96 7.35 -1.91
CA LEU A 649 16.58 6.19 -2.53
C LEU A 649 17.03 5.19 -1.47
N LYS A 650 16.76 3.91 -1.66
CA LYS A 650 16.98 2.85 -0.68
C LYS A 650 18.23 2.02 -0.98
N THR A 651 19.38 2.69 -1.22
CA THR A 651 20.66 2.01 -1.49
C THR A 651 21.72 2.38 -0.44
N TYR A 652 22.67 1.46 -0.18
CA TYR A 652 23.81 1.76 0.70
C TYR A 652 24.67 2.88 0.14
N GLN A 653 24.83 2.94 -1.20
CA GLN A 653 25.57 4.02 -1.86
C GLN A 653 24.92 5.39 -1.63
N SER A 654 23.57 5.46 -1.61
CA SER A 654 22.86 6.69 -1.29
C SER A 654 23.11 7.14 0.13
N LEU A 655 23.12 6.21 1.09
CA LEU A 655 23.45 6.48 2.49
C LEU A 655 24.89 7.00 2.63
N PHE A 656 25.86 6.34 2.01
CA PHE A 656 27.25 6.72 2.08
C PHE A 656 27.52 8.07 1.40
N PHE A 657 26.81 8.36 0.31
CA PHE A 657 26.91 9.65 -0.35
C PHE A 657 26.38 10.81 0.49
N VAL A 658 25.19 10.70 1.08
CA VAL A 658 24.64 11.78 1.92
C VAL A 658 25.45 12.00 3.19
N ALA A 659 26.14 10.96 3.70
CA ALA A 659 27.01 11.08 4.86
C ALA A 659 28.15 12.09 4.67
N ASN A 660 28.61 12.33 3.43
CA ASN A 660 29.65 13.32 3.12
C ASN A 660 29.21 14.78 3.41
N TYR A 661 27.90 15.00 3.55
CA TYR A 661 27.31 16.33 3.81
C TYR A 661 26.93 16.56 5.29
N LEU A 662 27.21 15.57 6.16
CA LEU A 662 26.89 15.67 7.58
C LEU A 662 27.78 16.70 8.31
N ASP A 663 28.97 17.01 7.81
CA ASP A 663 29.91 17.95 8.47
C ASP A 663 29.76 19.39 8.00
N ASP A 664 29.07 19.64 6.93
CA ASP A 664 28.80 20.99 6.42
C ASP A 664 27.58 21.58 7.15
N PRO A 665 27.73 22.67 7.92
CA PRO A 665 26.62 23.25 8.68
C PRO A 665 25.40 23.62 7.85
N GLU A 666 25.59 23.96 6.58
CA GLU A 666 24.50 24.37 5.68
C GLU A 666 23.65 23.19 5.16
N THR A 667 24.22 21.98 5.18
CA THR A 667 23.57 20.78 4.64
C THR A 667 23.35 19.68 5.68
N SER A 668 23.98 19.79 6.85
CA SER A 668 24.05 18.72 7.85
C SER A 668 22.68 18.25 8.35
N ALA A 669 21.72 19.17 8.52
CA ALA A 669 20.37 18.83 8.97
C ALA A 669 19.58 18.01 7.94
N GLU A 670 19.64 18.42 6.65
CA GLU A 670 18.99 17.67 5.57
C GLU A 670 19.71 16.33 5.31
N ALA A 671 21.04 16.31 5.38
CA ALA A 671 21.83 15.08 5.27
C ALA A 671 21.51 14.09 6.38
N ALA A 672 21.31 14.55 7.62
CA ALA A 672 20.89 13.69 8.75
C ALA A 672 19.47 13.14 8.54
N SER A 673 18.54 13.97 8.07
CA SER A 673 17.18 13.54 7.73
C SER A 673 17.19 12.51 6.61
N ALA A 674 17.98 12.74 5.56
CA ALA A 674 18.13 11.82 4.44
C ALA A 674 18.75 10.50 4.88
N ALA A 675 19.82 10.52 5.69
CA ALA A 675 20.48 9.32 6.21
C ALA A 675 19.51 8.47 7.05
N MET A 676 18.73 9.10 7.93
CA MET A 676 17.69 8.41 8.69
C MET A 676 16.65 7.75 7.76
N LYS A 677 16.11 8.50 6.79
CA LYS A 677 15.09 7.99 5.85
C LYS A 677 15.61 6.82 5.02
N ILE A 678 16.87 6.85 4.61
CA ILE A 678 17.50 5.77 3.83
C ILE A 678 17.70 4.53 4.69
N ALA A 679 18.27 4.69 5.89
CA ALA A 679 18.75 3.58 6.69
C ALA A 679 17.68 2.86 7.50
N LEU A 680 16.66 3.57 8.01
CA LEU A 680 15.63 2.96 8.85
C LEU A 680 14.60 2.16 8.04
N PRO A 681 13.96 1.15 8.65
CA PRO A 681 12.83 0.44 8.04
C PRO A 681 11.71 1.40 7.63
N SER A 682 10.98 1.07 6.58
CA SER A 682 9.80 1.81 6.09
C SER A 682 8.65 0.85 5.81
N SER A 683 7.47 1.38 5.44
CA SER A 683 6.33 0.57 5.00
C SER A 683 6.69 -0.38 3.85
N ASP A 684 7.61 0.07 2.98
CA ASP A 684 7.99 -0.65 1.76
C ASP A 684 9.20 -1.59 1.98
N SER A 685 9.98 -1.35 3.04
CA SER A 685 11.12 -2.18 3.44
C SER A 685 11.08 -2.46 4.93
N ARG A 686 10.68 -3.67 5.31
CA ARG A 686 10.59 -4.10 6.71
C ARG A 686 11.94 -4.24 7.41
N THR A 687 13.03 -4.37 6.63
CA THR A 687 14.40 -4.48 7.12
C THR A 687 15.15 -3.19 6.83
N GLY A 688 15.69 -2.55 7.86
CA GLY A 688 16.57 -1.40 7.69
C GLY A 688 17.99 -1.81 7.29
N MET A 689 18.83 -0.82 6.97
CA MET A 689 20.24 -1.04 6.68
C MET A 689 21.03 -1.26 7.97
N TYR A 690 22.04 -2.11 7.96
CA TYR A 690 22.83 -2.47 9.13
C TYR A 690 24.33 -2.46 8.84
N GLY A 691 25.11 -2.51 9.90
CA GLY A 691 26.56 -2.62 9.86
C GLY A 691 27.29 -1.40 10.43
N ILE A 692 28.60 -1.53 10.55
CA ILE A 692 29.45 -0.54 11.24
C ILE A 692 29.35 0.86 10.62
N LEU A 693 29.42 0.98 9.29
CA LEU A 693 29.29 2.27 8.60
C LEU A 693 27.91 2.88 8.79
N VAL A 694 26.83 2.07 8.74
CA VAL A 694 25.47 2.54 8.96
C VAL A 694 25.32 3.08 10.38
N ARG A 695 25.89 2.38 11.37
CA ARG A 695 25.93 2.81 12.76
C ARG A 695 26.63 4.16 12.89
N GLU A 696 27.86 4.27 12.41
CA GLU A 696 28.65 5.51 12.45
C GLU A 696 27.90 6.70 11.81
N ILE A 697 27.26 6.48 10.65
CA ILE A 697 26.50 7.51 9.95
C ILE A 697 25.27 7.91 10.77
N LEU A 698 24.52 6.97 11.34
CA LEU A 698 23.33 7.26 12.11
C LEU A 698 23.66 7.91 13.46
N GLU A 699 24.72 7.48 14.15
CA GLU A 699 25.24 8.12 15.38
C GLU A 699 25.65 9.59 15.12
N LYS A 700 26.29 9.85 13.99
CA LYS A 700 26.64 11.20 13.55
C LYS A 700 25.44 12.03 13.13
N SER A 701 24.39 11.38 12.58
CA SER A 701 23.17 12.03 12.11
C SER A 701 22.21 12.42 13.23
N ALA A 702 22.04 11.55 14.24
CA ALA A 702 21.07 11.73 15.31
C ALA A 702 21.11 13.13 15.99
N PRO A 703 22.28 13.66 16.40
CA PRO A 703 22.34 15.00 17.03
C PRO A 703 22.03 16.15 16.05
N LYS A 704 22.10 15.92 14.74
CA LYS A 704 21.92 16.92 13.68
C LYS A 704 20.48 16.98 13.15
N LEU A 705 19.62 16.02 13.55
CA LEU A 705 18.21 16.04 13.21
C LEU A 705 17.53 17.29 13.80
N SER A 706 16.79 18.02 12.99
CA SER A 706 16.14 19.28 13.31
C SER A 706 14.65 19.28 12.87
N GLY A 707 13.89 20.31 13.29
CA GLY A 707 12.48 20.46 12.98
C GLY A 707 11.55 19.94 14.08
N PRO A 708 10.22 20.06 13.89
CA PRO A 708 9.21 19.77 14.93
C PRO A 708 9.26 18.32 15.46
N GLU A 709 9.63 17.35 14.64
CA GLU A 709 9.69 15.94 14.97
C GLU A 709 11.10 15.47 15.37
N SER A 710 12.05 16.37 15.59
CA SER A 710 13.45 16.02 15.78
C SER A 710 13.70 15.11 16.99
N GLU A 711 12.98 15.30 18.09
CA GLU A 711 13.09 14.43 19.28
C GLU A 711 12.58 13.01 18.98
N TYR A 712 11.41 12.90 18.38
CA TYR A 712 10.86 11.61 17.96
C TYR A 712 11.79 10.88 16.98
N ASN A 713 12.31 11.60 15.99
CA ASN A 713 13.24 11.05 15.00
C ASN A 713 14.55 10.59 15.64
N ARG A 714 15.09 11.33 16.62
CA ARG A 714 16.28 10.90 17.39
C ARG A 714 16.00 9.65 18.20
N GLU A 715 14.83 9.56 18.84
CA GLU A 715 14.44 8.38 19.59
C GLU A 715 14.32 7.16 18.67
N MET A 716 13.72 7.31 17.49
CA MET A 716 13.65 6.25 16.48
C MET A 716 15.03 5.78 16.04
N VAL A 717 15.96 6.70 15.74
CA VAL A 717 17.34 6.35 15.37
C VAL A 717 18.04 5.63 16.51
N ASN A 718 17.93 6.12 17.75
CA ASN A 718 18.58 5.51 18.92
C ASN A 718 18.03 4.11 19.20
N LYS A 719 16.71 3.91 19.09
CA LYS A 719 16.07 2.61 19.23
C LYS A 719 16.54 1.64 18.14
N TYR A 720 16.66 2.12 16.91
CA TYR A 720 17.17 1.31 15.79
C TYR A 720 18.64 0.89 16.04
N LEU A 721 19.49 1.83 16.47
CA LEU A 721 20.89 1.58 16.80
C LEU A 721 21.07 0.58 17.96
N ALA A 722 20.20 0.62 18.96
CA ALA A 722 20.24 -0.31 20.08
C ALA A 722 19.97 -1.77 19.66
N GLY A 723 19.15 -1.98 18.62
CA GLY A 723 18.88 -3.32 18.07
C GLY A 723 19.81 -3.76 16.93
N MET A 724 20.73 -2.90 16.49
CA MET A 724 21.57 -3.18 15.33
C MET A 724 22.80 -4.03 15.68
N ASN A 725 23.05 -5.12 14.94
CA ASN A 725 24.30 -5.87 15.02
C ASN A 725 25.47 -5.02 14.48
N ALA A 726 26.47 -4.73 15.31
CA ALA A 726 27.56 -3.81 15.00
C ALA A 726 28.76 -4.48 14.29
N GLY A 727 28.84 -5.81 14.27
CA GLY A 727 30.01 -6.54 13.77
C GLY A 727 30.03 -6.80 12.26
N GLU A 728 28.90 -6.66 11.60
CA GLU A 728 28.67 -7.01 10.19
C GLU A 728 28.45 -5.77 9.34
N GLY A 729 28.42 -5.93 8.02
CA GLY A 729 28.07 -4.88 7.08
C GLY A 729 29.23 -4.42 6.20
N PHE A 730 28.93 -3.42 5.37
CA PHE A 730 29.92 -2.88 4.43
C PHE A 730 31.06 -2.16 5.11
N ARG A 731 32.27 -2.35 4.54
CA ARG A 731 33.50 -1.62 4.89
C ARG A 731 34.08 -1.00 3.63
N PRO A 732 34.70 0.19 3.71
CA PRO A 732 35.36 0.78 2.55
C PRO A 732 36.60 -0.01 2.19
N MET A 733 36.76 -0.39 0.93
CA MET A 733 38.01 -0.91 0.38
C MET A 733 38.94 0.21 -0.10
N PHE A 734 38.36 1.40 -0.29
CA PHE A 734 39.10 2.59 -0.72
C PHE A 734 38.70 3.79 0.14
N ASN A 735 39.70 4.52 0.64
CA ASN A 735 39.52 5.64 1.57
C ASN A 735 39.32 7.01 0.89
N GLY A 736 39.33 7.06 -0.44
CA GLY A 736 39.19 8.29 -1.25
C GLY A 736 40.43 9.19 -1.25
N ARG A 737 41.56 8.82 -0.59
CA ARG A 737 42.73 9.69 -0.40
C ARG A 737 44.00 9.11 -0.96
N ASP A 738 44.24 7.83 -0.76
CA ASP A 738 45.44 7.12 -1.18
C ASP A 738 45.13 5.64 -1.50
N LEU A 739 46.13 4.91 -1.96
CA LEU A 739 45.99 3.49 -2.30
C LEU A 739 46.23 2.56 -1.11
N SER A 740 46.08 3.03 0.13
CA SER A 740 46.16 2.14 1.33
C SER A 740 45.11 1.02 1.20
N GLY A 741 45.52 -0.21 1.45
CA GLY A 741 44.70 -1.41 1.26
C GLY A 741 44.73 -1.98 -0.16
N TRP A 742 45.49 -1.34 -1.08
CA TRP A 742 45.68 -1.80 -2.46
C TRP A 742 47.17 -2.05 -2.73
N GLN A 743 47.48 -2.97 -3.63
CA GLN A 743 48.81 -3.37 -4.04
C GLN A 743 48.86 -3.80 -5.50
N GLY A 744 50.06 -3.89 -6.09
CA GLY A 744 50.23 -4.46 -7.43
C GLY A 744 50.00 -5.97 -7.41
N LEU A 745 49.52 -6.52 -8.53
CA LEU A 745 49.35 -7.96 -8.64
C LEU A 745 50.68 -8.66 -8.82
N GLY A 746 51.09 -9.45 -7.80
CA GLY A 746 52.34 -10.22 -7.87
C GLY A 746 52.24 -11.47 -8.73
N GLU A 747 51.11 -12.16 -8.77
CA GLU A 747 50.86 -13.35 -9.59
C GLU A 747 49.38 -13.82 -9.49
N ASN A 748 48.94 -14.64 -10.42
CA ASN A 748 47.63 -15.26 -10.38
C ASN A 748 47.43 -16.25 -9.22
N PRO A 749 46.20 -16.57 -8.78
CA PRO A 749 45.97 -17.38 -7.57
C PRO A 749 46.54 -18.80 -7.66
N VAL A 750 46.50 -19.44 -8.83
CA VAL A 750 47.03 -20.80 -9.01
C VAL A 750 48.58 -20.82 -8.85
N ALA A 751 49.27 -19.83 -9.43
CA ALA A 751 50.70 -19.69 -9.29
C ALA A 751 51.08 -19.31 -7.86
N ARG A 752 50.37 -18.37 -7.24
CA ARG A 752 50.54 -17.97 -5.83
C ARG A 752 50.49 -19.17 -4.88
N ALA A 753 49.48 -20.03 -5.05
CA ALA A 753 49.30 -21.23 -4.23
C ALA A 753 50.46 -22.24 -4.33
N ARG A 754 51.22 -22.22 -5.45
CA ARG A 754 52.38 -23.11 -5.71
C ARG A 754 53.72 -22.48 -5.40
N MET A 755 53.77 -21.17 -5.13
CA MET A 755 55.04 -20.46 -4.86
C MET A 755 55.47 -20.66 -3.42
N ARG A 756 56.83 -20.68 -3.24
CA ARG A 756 57.37 -20.49 -1.90
C ARG A 756 57.15 -19.06 -1.43
N ARG A 757 56.95 -18.91 -0.14
CA ARG A 757 56.65 -17.59 0.48
C ARG A 757 57.65 -16.50 0.09
N VAL A 758 58.91 -16.78 0.10
CA VAL A 758 59.98 -15.83 -0.26
C VAL A 758 59.90 -15.39 -1.72
N ASP A 759 59.56 -16.29 -2.64
CA ASP A 759 59.42 -15.95 -4.05
C ASP A 759 58.17 -15.10 -4.31
N LEU A 760 57.09 -15.38 -3.57
CA LEU A 760 55.87 -14.58 -3.64
C LEU A 760 56.10 -13.17 -3.05
N GLU A 761 56.78 -13.05 -1.90
CA GLU A 761 57.10 -11.76 -1.28
C GLU A 761 57.98 -10.89 -2.20
N ARG A 762 58.96 -11.50 -2.87
CA ARG A 762 59.82 -10.81 -3.87
C ARG A 762 58.98 -10.28 -5.05
N LYS A 763 58.14 -11.16 -5.66
CA LYS A 763 57.26 -10.75 -6.79
C LYS A 763 56.26 -9.67 -6.37
N GLN A 764 55.73 -9.76 -5.16
CA GLN A 764 54.83 -8.74 -4.63
C GLN A 764 55.53 -7.39 -4.47
N ALA A 765 56.76 -7.38 -3.95
CA ALA A 765 57.56 -6.16 -3.85
C ALA A 765 57.85 -5.55 -5.22
N GLU A 766 58.23 -6.38 -6.22
CA GLU A 766 58.45 -5.95 -7.58
C GLU A 766 57.18 -5.33 -8.20
N ALA A 767 56.01 -5.95 -8.02
CA ALA A 767 54.74 -5.46 -8.49
C ALA A 767 54.33 -4.12 -7.83
N ASN A 768 54.58 -3.98 -6.51
CA ASN A 768 54.26 -2.76 -5.76
C ASN A 768 55.07 -1.53 -6.22
N VAL A 769 56.30 -1.74 -6.65
CA VAL A 769 57.15 -0.63 -7.21
C VAL A 769 56.52 -0.02 -8.47
N LEU A 770 55.76 -0.79 -9.25
CA LEU A 770 55.17 -0.35 -10.49
C LEU A 770 53.82 0.36 -10.28
N VAL A 771 53.18 0.23 -9.11
CA VAL A 771 51.85 0.82 -8.87
C VAL A 771 51.82 2.33 -9.04
N PRO A 772 52.71 3.14 -8.45
CA PRO A 772 52.67 4.60 -8.55
C PRO A 772 52.81 5.16 -9.97
N ALA A 773 53.43 4.39 -10.87
CA ALA A 773 53.62 4.80 -12.27
C ALA A 773 52.29 4.64 -13.09
N ASN A 774 51.37 3.81 -12.66
CA ASN A 774 50.25 3.39 -13.47
C ASN A 774 48.89 3.68 -12.78
N TRP A 775 48.84 3.66 -11.48
CA TRP A 775 47.68 3.90 -10.65
C TRP A 775 47.89 5.08 -9.72
N SER A 776 46.95 5.96 -9.65
CA SER A 776 46.99 7.17 -8.81
C SER A 776 45.59 7.45 -8.19
N VAL A 777 45.57 8.37 -7.23
CA VAL A 777 44.30 8.89 -6.70
C VAL A 777 44.11 10.32 -7.17
N LYS A 778 43.01 10.60 -7.79
CA LYS A 778 42.62 11.93 -8.24
C LYS A 778 41.13 12.16 -7.96
N ASP A 779 40.79 13.28 -7.34
CA ASP A 779 39.40 13.70 -7.07
C ASP A 779 38.58 12.60 -6.35
N GLY A 780 39.20 11.91 -5.37
CA GLY A 780 38.55 10.83 -4.63
C GLY A 780 38.36 9.54 -5.42
N CYS A 781 39.00 9.39 -6.57
CA CYS A 781 38.91 8.20 -7.42
C CYS A 781 40.27 7.52 -7.57
N ILE A 782 40.30 6.20 -7.64
CA ILE A 782 41.43 5.44 -8.17
C ILE A 782 41.42 5.61 -9.68
N VAL A 783 42.50 6.08 -10.27
CA VAL A 783 42.64 6.35 -11.71
C VAL A 783 43.76 5.51 -12.29
N PHE A 784 43.48 4.82 -13.39
CA PHE A 784 44.46 4.08 -14.20
C PHE A 784 44.79 4.86 -15.47
N ASN A 785 46.06 4.84 -15.86
CA ASN A 785 46.56 5.61 -17.03
C ASN A 785 46.73 4.76 -18.31
N GLY A 786 46.07 3.61 -18.40
CA GLY A 786 46.17 2.73 -19.56
C GLY A 786 47.43 1.87 -19.66
N LYS A 787 48.32 1.90 -18.65
CA LYS A 787 49.60 1.15 -18.65
C LYS A 787 49.80 0.33 -17.39
N GLY A 788 50.49 -0.80 -17.49
CA GLY A 788 50.90 -1.59 -16.32
C GLY A 788 50.00 -2.77 -16.03
N ASN A 789 50.04 -3.23 -14.79
CA ASN A 789 49.38 -4.42 -14.31
C ASN A 789 48.17 -4.11 -13.40
N ASN A 790 47.33 -5.14 -13.11
CA ASN A 790 46.19 -5.02 -12.25
C ASN A 790 46.55 -4.46 -10.87
N LEU A 791 45.64 -3.67 -10.32
CA LEU A 791 45.65 -3.26 -8.91
C LEU A 791 44.76 -4.22 -8.13
N CYS A 792 45.24 -4.79 -7.04
CA CYS A 792 44.51 -5.74 -6.25
C CYS A 792 44.43 -5.38 -4.76
N SER A 793 43.42 -5.88 -4.08
CA SER A 793 43.28 -5.72 -2.62
C SER A 793 44.45 -6.38 -1.89
N VAL A 794 44.83 -5.84 -0.72
CA VAL A 794 45.79 -6.51 0.19
C VAL A 794 45.09 -7.68 0.91
N THR A 795 43.82 -7.52 1.24
CA THR A 795 42.99 -8.51 1.92
C THR A 795 42.38 -9.49 0.92
N GLU A 796 42.35 -10.77 1.29
CA GLU A 796 41.66 -11.82 0.57
C GLU A 796 40.25 -11.99 1.13
N TYR A 797 39.24 -12.15 0.24
CA TYR A 797 37.82 -12.26 0.57
C TYR A 797 37.30 -13.65 0.16
N GLY A 798 36.37 -14.18 0.97
CA GLY A 798 35.62 -15.41 0.69
C GLY A 798 34.29 -15.11 -0.04
N ASP A 799 33.20 -15.38 0.63
CA ASP A 799 31.87 -14.98 0.18
C ASP A 799 31.66 -13.50 0.52
N PHE A 800 31.20 -12.72 -0.45
CA PHE A 800 31.09 -11.28 -0.28
C PHE A 800 30.04 -10.63 -1.19
N GLU A 801 29.66 -9.42 -0.78
CA GLU A 801 28.97 -8.46 -1.63
C GLU A 801 29.85 -7.22 -1.80
N LEU A 802 30.05 -6.82 -3.06
CA LEU A 802 30.91 -5.70 -3.48
C LEU A 802 30.08 -4.63 -4.16
N LEU A 803 30.26 -3.39 -3.73
CA LEU A 803 29.74 -2.20 -4.40
C LEU A 803 30.92 -1.42 -4.99
N VAL A 804 30.82 -1.00 -6.24
CA VAL A 804 31.89 -0.23 -6.90
C VAL A 804 31.33 0.62 -8.04
N ASP A 805 31.69 1.90 -8.05
CA ASP A 805 31.46 2.78 -9.18
C ASP A 805 32.68 2.72 -10.11
N TRP A 806 32.41 2.66 -11.42
CA TRP A 806 33.43 2.67 -12.44
C TRP A 806 33.07 3.59 -13.62
N LYS A 807 34.11 4.11 -14.28
CA LYS A 807 33.97 4.96 -15.47
C LYS A 807 35.12 4.67 -16.44
N ILE A 808 34.79 4.53 -17.72
CA ILE A 808 35.73 4.26 -18.79
C ILE A 808 35.71 5.37 -19.85
N THR A 809 36.76 5.42 -20.67
CA THR A 809 36.86 6.26 -21.85
C THR A 809 36.42 5.49 -23.10
N LYS A 810 36.35 6.19 -24.24
CA LYS A 810 36.08 5.56 -25.53
C LYS A 810 37.07 4.43 -25.82
N ASP A 811 36.58 3.38 -26.45
CA ASP A 811 37.30 2.13 -26.74
C ASP A 811 37.75 1.37 -25.45
N GLY A 812 37.18 1.74 -24.31
CA GLY A 812 37.55 1.22 -23.01
C GLY A 812 37.29 -0.27 -22.85
N ASP A 813 38.20 -0.94 -22.13
CA ASP A 813 38.10 -2.34 -21.71
C ASP A 813 38.71 -2.49 -20.32
N SER A 814 38.04 -3.24 -19.46
CA SER A 814 38.48 -3.55 -18.09
C SER A 814 37.65 -4.66 -17.49
N GLY A 815 37.79 -4.91 -16.22
CA GLY A 815 36.98 -5.86 -15.47
C GLY A 815 37.34 -5.88 -13.99
N ILE A 816 36.50 -6.53 -13.21
CA ILE A 816 36.74 -6.79 -11.79
C ILE A 816 36.94 -8.29 -11.62
N TYR A 817 38.13 -8.68 -11.12
CA TYR A 817 38.42 -10.07 -10.81
C TYR A 817 37.92 -10.40 -9.41
N LEU A 818 37.23 -11.49 -9.31
CA LEU A 818 36.70 -12.00 -8.05
C LEU A 818 37.56 -13.17 -7.57
N ARG A 819 38.11 -13.02 -6.37
CA ARG A 819 39.08 -14.00 -5.81
C ARG A 819 40.27 -14.28 -6.75
N GLY A 820 40.74 -13.25 -7.46
CA GLY A 820 41.82 -13.35 -8.43
C GLY A 820 41.47 -14.05 -9.76
N THR A 821 40.19 -14.36 -9.97
CA THR A 821 39.70 -15.00 -11.19
C THR A 821 39.01 -13.98 -12.09
N PRO A 822 39.43 -13.82 -13.37
CA PRO A 822 38.78 -12.93 -14.34
C PRO A 822 37.42 -13.46 -14.75
N GLN A 823 36.45 -12.65 -15.07
CA GLN A 823 36.22 -11.27 -14.62
C GLN A 823 34.72 -10.95 -14.75
N VAL A 824 34.26 -10.02 -13.95
CA VAL A 824 33.04 -9.25 -14.26
C VAL A 824 33.46 -8.18 -15.26
N GLN A 825 33.00 -8.30 -16.51
CA GLN A 825 33.45 -7.49 -17.63
C GLN A 825 33.00 -6.03 -17.55
N ILE A 826 33.91 -5.11 -17.94
CA ILE A 826 33.64 -3.69 -18.17
C ILE A 826 34.14 -3.33 -19.56
N TRP A 827 33.32 -2.75 -20.43
CA TRP A 827 33.75 -2.32 -21.75
C TRP A 827 32.88 -1.22 -22.36
N ASP A 828 33.42 -0.59 -23.40
CA ASP A 828 32.66 0.32 -24.27
C ASP A 828 31.77 -0.50 -25.19
N THR A 829 30.45 -0.42 -24.95
CA THR A 829 29.42 -1.18 -25.70
C THR A 829 29.35 -0.85 -27.18
N SER A 830 30.00 0.24 -27.63
CA SER A 830 30.11 0.58 -29.06
C SER A 830 31.14 -0.26 -29.81
N ARG A 831 32.00 -1.01 -29.09
CA ARG A 831 33.01 -1.89 -29.70
C ARG A 831 32.39 -3.22 -30.17
N THR A 832 31.70 -3.14 -31.32
CA THR A 832 31.04 -4.33 -31.90
C THR A 832 32.01 -5.35 -32.48
N ASP A 833 33.25 -4.94 -32.78
CA ASP A 833 34.36 -5.74 -33.27
C ASP A 833 34.81 -6.82 -32.28
N VAL A 834 34.68 -6.54 -30.97
CA VAL A 834 34.99 -7.50 -29.87
C VAL A 834 33.75 -8.10 -29.22
N GLY A 835 32.57 -7.79 -29.70
CA GLY A 835 31.31 -8.32 -29.19
C GLY A 835 30.74 -7.56 -27.95
N ALA A 836 31.25 -6.34 -27.69
CA ALA A 836 30.90 -5.54 -26.49
C ALA A 836 29.44 -5.02 -26.48
N GLN A 837 28.74 -5.06 -27.61
CA GLN A 837 27.34 -4.66 -27.72
C GLN A 837 26.36 -5.46 -26.83
N VAL A 838 26.84 -6.55 -26.23
CA VAL A 838 26.03 -7.33 -25.27
C VAL A 838 25.92 -6.66 -23.89
N GLY A 839 26.76 -5.67 -23.60
CA GLY A 839 26.80 -4.95 -22.33
C GLY A 839 27.88 -5.44 -21.35
N SER A 840 28.15 -4.64 -20.34
CA SER A 840 29.08 -4.95 -19.23
C SER A 840 28.40 -5.85 -18.18
N GLY A 841 29.20 -6.39 -17.25
CA GLY A 841 28.72 -7.20 -16.10
C GLY A 841 28.78 -8.70 -16.32
N GLY A 842 28.91 -9.17 -17.57
CA GLY A 842 28.98 -10.63 -17.87
C GLY A 842 30.24 -11.27 -17.28
N LEU A 843 30.18 -12.59 -17.02
CA LEU A 843 31.32 -13.39 -16.61
C LEU A 843 32.10 -13.85 -17.85
N TYR A 844 32.75 -12.87 -18.51
CA TYR A 844 33.29 -12.98 -19.87
C TYR A 844 34.12 -14.23 -20.14
N ASN A 845 34.91 -14.67 -19.17
CA ASN A 845 35.84 -15.80 -19.33
C ASN A 845 35.20 -17.18 -19.08
N ASN A 846 33.93 -17.27 -18.77
CA ASN A 846 33.23 -18.55 -18.68
C ASN A 846 33.14 -19.22 -20.06
N GLN A 847 33.29 -20.54 -20.09
CA GLN A 847 33.24 -21.36 -21.32
C GLN A 847 32.07 -22.37 -21.31
N VAL A 848 31.73 -22.90 -20.14
CA VAL A 848 30.66 -23.88 -19.95
C VAL A 848 29.41 -23.22 -19.42
N ASN A 849 29.57 -22.33 -18.45
CA ASN A 849 28.47 -21.56 -17.86
C ASN A 849 28.22 -20.25 -18.65
N PRO A 850 27.06 -19.60 -18.50
CA PRO A 850 26.77 -18.35 -19.17
C PRO A 850 27.88 -17.29 -18.96
N SER A 851 28.33 -16.66 -20.05
CA SER A 851 29.39 -15.64 -20.06
C SER A 851 28.87 -14.23 -20.35
N LYS A 852 27.70 -14.11 -21.00
CA LYS A 852 27.12 -12.84 -21.44
C LYS A 852 26.14 -12.31 -20.38
N PRO A 853 25.98 -11.00 -20.25
CA PRO A 853 24.94 -10.43 -19.43
C PRO A 853 23.55 -10.69 -20.01
N LEU A 854 22.52 -10.67 -19.14
CA LEU A 854 21.12 -10.86 -19.51
C LEU A 854 20.57 -9.72 -20.37
N LYS A 855 21.13 -8.52 -20.22
CA LYS A 855 20.75 -7.29 -20.94
C LYS A 855 21.86 -6.26 -20.87
N VAL A 856 21.79 -5.25 -21.75
CA VAL A 856 22.62 -4.06 -21.69
C VAL A 856 22.03 -3.10 -20.67
N ALA A 857 22.82 -2.69 -19.68
CA ALA A 857 22.42 -1.76 -18.64
C ALA A 857 23.47 -0.65 -18.41
N ASP A 858 24.40 -0.49 -19.33
CA ASP A 858 25.50 0.48 -19.28
C ASP A 858 24.98 1.91 -19.48
N ASN A 859 25.54 2.86 -18.74
CA ASN A 859 25.43 4.28 -19.03
C ASN A 859 26.38 4.66 -20.19
N PRO A 860 26.16 5.81 -20.88
CA PRO A 860 27.05 6.26 -21.94
C PRO A 860 28.52 6.33 -21.50
N VAL A 861 29.44 6.04 -22.43
CA VAL A 861 30.88 6.16 -22.19
C VAL A 861 31.24 7.56 -21.66
N GLY A 862 32.04 7.59 -20.62
CA GLY A 862 32.41 8.82 -19.89
C GLY A 862 31.48 9.15 -18.71
N ASP A 863 30.34 8.50 -18.61
CA ASP A 863 29.48 8.56 -17.43
C ASP A 863 29.84 7.46 -16.42
N TRP A 864 29.49 7.68 -15.16
CA TRP A 864 29.68 6.69 -14.10
C TRP A 864 28.66 5.57 -14.21
N ASN A 865 29.10 4.35 -13.93
CA ASN A 865 28.30 3.17 -13.74
C ASN A 865 28.53 2.64 -12.33
N THR A 866 27.57 1.92 -11.78
CA THR A 866 27.70 1.26 -10.49
C THR A 866 27.46 -0.24 -10.61
N PHE A 867 28.35 -1.05 -10.05
CA PHE A 867 28.16 -2.48 -9.85
C PHE A 867 27.77 -2.78 -8.42
N ARG A 868 26.84 -3.72 -8.28
CA ARG A 868 26.64 -4.52 -7.08
C ARG A 868 26.92 -5.97 -7.47
N ILE A 869 27.93 -6.58 -6.86
CA ILE A 869 28.36 -7.95 -7.17
C ILE A 869 28.22 -8.79 -5.91
N MET A 870 27.50 -9.88 -5.98
CA MET A 870 27.37 -10.85 -4.90
C MET A 870 28.03 -12.16 -5.31
N MET A 871 28.93 -12.68 -4.51
CA MET A 871 29.60 -13.94 -4.72
C MET A 871 29.44 -14.85 -3.50
N THR A 872 28.79 -16.01 -3.68
CA THR A 872 28.60 -17.02 -2.64
C THR A 872 29.07 -18.38 -3.17
N GLY A 873 30.09 -18.96 -2.55
CA GLY A 873 30.79 -20.10 -3.14
C GLY A 873 31.32 -19.73 -4.52
N GLU A 874 30.94 -20.45 -5.55
CA GLU A 874 31.31 -20.19 -6.95
C GLU A 874 30.24 -19.41 -7.72
N LYS A 875 29.12 -19.09 -7.06
CA LYS A 875 27.97 -18.43 -7.68
C LYS A 875 28.09 -16.91 -7.60
N VAL A 876 27.90 -16.29 -8.73
CA VAL A 876 27.99 -14.83 -8.90
C VAL A 876 26.66 -14.28 -9.41
N SER A 877 26.18 -13.23 -8.78
CA SER A 877 25.12 -12.38 -9.28
C SER A 877 25.64 -10.95 -9.42
N VAL A 878 25.29 -10.29 -10.52
CA VAL A 878 25.74 -8.92 -10.82
C VAL A 878 24.56 -8.04 -11.17
N TRP A 879 24.49 -6.89 -10.52
CA TRP A 879 23.61 -5.79 -10.91
C TRP A 879 24.47 -4.66 -11.45
N LEU A 880 24.10 -4.18 -12.63
CA LEU A 880 24.68 -2.98 -13.25
C LEU A 880 23.63 -1.87 -13.26
N ASN A 881 23.96 -0.75 -12.60
CA ASN A 881 23.05 0.40 -12.47
C ASN A 881 21.65 0.00 -11.91
N GLY A 882 21.64 -0.96 -10.97
CA GLY A 882 20.43 -1.52 -10.34
C GLY A 882 19.70 -2.60 -11.15
N GLU A 883 20.12 -2.86 -12.38
CA GLU A 883 19.55 -3.89 -13.25
C GLU A 883 20.29 -5.22 -13.10
N LEU A 884 19.60 -6.32 -12.86
CA LEU A 884 20.21 -7.66 -12.79
C LEU A 884 20.72 -8.07 -14.18
N VAL A 885 22.04 -8.24 -14.28
CA VAL A 885 22.71 -8.63 -15.56
C VAL A 885 23.35 -10.02 -15.49
N VAL A 886 23.64 -10.56 -14.32
CA VAL A 886 24.05 -11.96 -14.11
C VAL A 886 23.28 -12.50 -12.89
N ASP A 887 22.62 -13.64 -13.05
CA ASP A 887 21.80 -14.24 -12.02
C ASP A 887 22.33 -15.61 -11.60
N ASN A 888 23.01 -15.64 -10.44
CA ASN A 888 23.47 -16.88 -9.77
C ASN A 888 24.26 -17.84 -10.69
N VAL A 889 25.13 -17.29 -11.52
CA VAL A 889 25.94 -18.04 -12.49
C VAL A 889 27.22 -18.55 -11.81
N THR A 890 27.62 -19.82 -12.09
CA THR A 890 28.91 -20.35 -11.65
C THR A 890 30.04 -19.67 -12.39
N MET A 891 30.98 -19.09 -11.64
CA MET A 891 32.22 -18.52 -12.16
C MET A 891 33.29 -19.63 -12.29
N GLU A 892 33.84 -19.76 -13.46
CA GLU A 892 34.84 -20.79 -13.78
C GLU A 892 36.26 -20.31 -13.44
N ASN A 893 37.10 -21.22 -12.94
CA ASN A 893 38.51 -20.90 -12.75
C ASN A 893 39.24 -20.76 -14.09
N TYR A 894 39.51 -19.54 -14.48
CA TYR A 894 40.22 -19.20 -15.73
C TYR A 894 41.66 -19.76 -15.77
N TRP A 895 42.34 -19.75 -14.64
CA TRP A 895 43.74 -20.11 -14.56
C TRP A 895 44.03 -21.62 -14.57
N ASP A 896 43.09 -22.42 -14.12
CA ASP A 896 43.09 -23.87 -14.16
C ASP A 896 41.66 -24.43 -14.21
N ARG A 897 41.15 -24.74 -15.39
CA ARG A 897 39.80 -25.21 -15.63
C ARG A 897 39.42 -26.54 -14.95
N LYS A 898 40.44 -27.25 -14.38
CA LYS A 898 40.27 -28.56 -13.75
C LYS A 898 39.94 -28.47 -12.25
N ILE A 899 40.12 -27.32 -11.67
CA ILE A 899 39.87 -27.08 -10.24
C ILE A 899 38.83 -25.95 -10.06
N PRO A 900 38.05 -25.98 -8.98
CA PRO A 900 37.16 -24.88 -8.64
C PRO A 900 37.99 -23.61 -8.35
N ILE A 901 37.30 -22.46 -8.32
CA ILE A 901 37.93 -21.22 -7.83
C ILE A 901 38.30 -21.35 -6.36
N PHE A 902 39.33 -20.65 -5.93
CA PHE A 902 39.77 -20.68 -4.52
C PHE A 902 38.65 -20.14 -3.61
N PRO A 903 38.51 -20.70 -2.38
CA PRO A 903 37.48 -20.27 -1.43
C PRO A 903 37.69 -18.83 -0.93
N LYS A 904 38.93 -18.32 -0.99
CA LYS A 904 39.30 -16.92 -0.72
C LYS A 904 40.32 -16.45 -1.73
N GLY A 905 40.32 -15.15 -2.04
CA GLY A 905 41.27 -14.55 -2.93
C GLY A 905 41.10 -13.03 -3.03
N LEU A 906 41.98 -12.41 -3.83
CA LEU A 906 42.05 -10.98 -4.00
C LEU A 906 40.91 -10.47 -4.90
N VAL A 907 40.41 -9.27 -4.62
CA VAL A 907 39.62 -8.48 -5.58
C VAL A 907 40.59 -7.63 -6.40
N GLU A 908 40.45 -7.70 -7.75
CA GLU A 908 41.40 -6.99 -8.64
C GLU A 908 40.65 -6.05 -9.56
N LEU A 909 41.23 -4.87 -9.80
CA LEU A 909 40.84 -3.91 -10.82
C LEU A 909 41.74 -4.14 -12.03
N GLN A 910 41.16 -4.54 -13.17
CA GLN A 910 41.92 -4.95 -14.34
C GLN A 910 42.53 -3.75 -15.04
N ALA A 911 43.82 -3.84 -15.38
CA ALA A 911 44.55 -2.96 -16.27
C ALA A 911 44.43 -3.48 -17.71
N HIS A 912 43.81 -2.71 -18.63
CA HIS A 912 43.62 -3.15 -20.01
C HIS A 912 43.69 -1.97 -21.02
N GLY A 913 44.83 -1.33 -21.13
CA GLY A 913 45.21 -0.46 -22.24
C GLY A 913 44.47 0.88 -22.39
N THR A 914 43.49 1.20 -21.60
CA THR A 914 42.69 2.42 -21.64
C THR A 914 42.53 3.06 -20.27
N ASP A 915 42.35 4.41 -20.27
CA ASP A 915 42.15 5.16 -19.05
C ASP A 915 40.80 4.77 -18.42
N LEU A 916 40.79 4.61 -17.11
CA LEU A 916 39.59 4.30 -16.35
C LEU A 916 39.67 4.82 -14.92
N ALA A 917 38.55 4.90 -14.26
CA ALA A 917 38.46 5.35 -12.88
C ALA A 917 37.48 4.50 -12.06
N PHE A 918 37.83 4.30 -10.77
CA PHE A 918 37.00 3.62 -9.78
C PHE A 918 36.81 4.50 -8.57
N ARG A 919 35.63 4.41 -7.91
CA ARG A 919 35.36 5.08 -6.62
C ARG A 919 34.31 4.32 -5.85
N ASP A 920 34.06 4.73 -4.62
CA ASP A 920 32.98 4.19 -3.77
C ASP A 920 33.01 2.66 -3.70
N ILE A 921 34.21 2.13 -3.42
CA ILE A 921 34.44 0.69 -3.35
C ILE A 921 34.20 0.22 -1.92
N TYR A 922 33.11 -0.52 -1.70
CA TYR A 922 32.70 -1.08 -0.42
C TYR A 922 32.50 -2.58 -0.53
N ILE A 923 32.89 -3.31 0.48
CA ILE A 923 32.71 -4.76 0.55
C ILE A 923 32.12 -5.17 1.90
N ARG A 924 31.27 -6.18 1.89
CA ARG A 924 30.88 -6.92 3.09
C ARG A 924 31.07 -8.40 2.87
N GLU A 925 31.60 -9.11 3.85
CA GLU A 925 31.64 -10.57 3.87
C GLU A 925 30.24 -11.08 4.27
N ILE A 926 29.83 -12.21 3.67
CA ILE A 926 28.52 -12.81 3.85
C ILE A 926 28.66 -14.07 4.69
#